data_7dc611eaaf20f309bb8d5cc849bc42f2
#
_entry.id   7dc611eaaf20f309bb8d5cc849bc42f2
#
_cell.length_a   1.000
_cell.length_b   1.000
_cell.length_c   1.000
_cell.angle_alpha   90.00
_cell.angle_beta   90.00
_cell.angle_gamma   90.00
#
_symmetry.space_group_name_H-M   'P 1'
#
loop_
_entity.id
_entity.type
_entity.pdbx_description
1 polymer ?
#
loop_
_entity_poly.entity_id
_entity_poly.type
_entity_poly.pdbx_seq_one_letter_code
_entity_poly.pdbx_strand_id
1 'polypeptide(L)'
;MGSTGGTSRRRGARPGGRAARWGALAGAAALALAAGASPAYADANGHGKGGGSTATPIKHLVVIFDENISFDHYFGSYPVAANTDGTPFKAAKDTPKDIDTLSHAGLLTHNPNQYAPKRLGPDQAVTCDQNHNYSAEQYAADGGKADAYVQNTETSTCSGGLFGEPGLVMDYYDGNTVTALWNYAQHYSLGDNSYSTTYGPSTPGALNLVSGQTHGVVSVDPASGTENPKQTATPDTYTVVSPDASGVGTVTNDPDPAYDDCSDNSHTSKNALAAMQGRNIGDLLGDKGVSWGWFQGGFRPSTPWDGKQGDYASCAGSTHANVAGASSVDYSPHHSPFQYYKSTSNPHHLPPKNTAEIGHDGQANHNYDLADFDAALKAGDLPAVSFLKAAEFQDGHAAYSDPIDEQDFLIKEINQLQRSPQWKDTAVVISYDDSDGWYDHAYATPQNGSTDSRTGSSGKATDSPACQAGPKAAGGYADRCGPGTRQPLLVISPYSKVNSVDHTRTEQTSITRFIEDNWRTGRIGDASFDARANSLDGAFDFRHPNNKQVLLGADGSVASVKPISSHGGGNSGGSGGGKNGGGNGGSGAGGGHGNSASTQTLAETGGTSPVMPLGITAGVLLVGGGALYLARRQGRSSGTSG
;
A
#
# COMPACT_ATOMS: atom_id res chain seq x y z
N MET A 1 12.83 40.86 66.48
CA MET A 1 11.80 41.89 66.79
C MET A 1 10.65 41.53 65.84
N GLY A 2 9.69 40.89 66.24
CA GLY A 2 8.54 41.19 67.11
C GLY A 2 7.37 41.37 66.14
N SER A 3 6.42 40.65 66.09
CA SER A 3 5.42 40.17 67.04
C SER A 3 4.03 40.34 66.44
N THR A 4 3.27 39.23 66.42
CA THR A 4 1.85 39.09 66.86
C THR A 4 0.79 39.62 65.88
N GLY A 5 -0.26 39.00 65.56
CA GLY A 5 -1.07 37.95 66.18
C GLY A 5 -2.53 38.31 65.94
N GLY A 6 -3.37 37.30 65.91
CA GLY A 6 -4.71 37.43 66.43
C GLY A 6 -5.86 36.88 65.58
N THR A 7 -6.21 35.69 65.89
CA THR A 7 -7.49 34.97 65.85
C THR A 7 -8.78 35.80 66.01
N SER A 8 -9.90 35.36 65.30
CA SER A 8 -11.06 34.83 66.04
C SER A 8 -12.25 34.43 65.13
N ARG A 9 -12.83 33.38 65.57
CA ARG A 9 -14.07 32.65 65.18
C ARG A 9 -15.36 33.50 65.41
N ARG A 10 -16.41 33.18 64.69
CA ARG A 10 -17.71 32.59 65.14
C ARG A 10 -18.76 32.66 64.00
N ARG A 11 -19.29 31.52 63.57
CA ARG A 11 -20.56 30.85 63.91
C ARG A 11 -21.82 31.70 63.78
N GLY A 12 -22.77 31.21 62.96
CA GLY A 12 -24.19 31.19 63.35
C GLY A 12 -25.18 31.35 62.24
N ALA A 13 -25.88 30.30 61.98
CA ALA A 13 -27.32 30.03 61.92
C ALA A 13 -28.14 30.42 60.68
N ARG A 14 -28.80 29.42 60.12
CA ARG A 14 -30.02 29.45 59.31
C ARG A 14 -31.23 29.87 60.18
N PRO A 15 -32.45 30.28 59.66
CA PRO A 15 -33.26 29.50 58.72
C PRO A 15 -34.18 30.30 57.76
N GLY A 16 -34.68 29.61 56.73
CA GLY A 16 -36.11 29.52 56.39
C GLY A 16 -36.74 30.56 55.45
N GLY A 17 -37.36 30.05 54.37
CA GLY A 17 -38.64 30.60 53.97
C GLY A 17 -38.90 30.86 52.47
N ARG A 18 -39.60 29.93 51.83
CA ARG A 18 -40.67 30.08 50.79
C ARG A 18 -40.43 30.79 49.45
N ALA A 19 -40.57 29.98 48.44
CA ALA A 19 -41.23 30.08 47.16
C ALA A 19 -41.68 31.45 46.58
N ALA A 20 -41.26 31.70 45.33
CA ALA A 20 -42.11 32.29 44.31
C ALA A 20 -41.59 31.88 42.90
N ARG A 21 -42.49 31.36 42.09
CA ARG A 21 -42.34 31.02 40.66
C ARG A 21 -42.26 32.31 39.84
N TRP A 22 -41.32 32.42 38.91
CA TRP A 22 -41.49 33.14 37.62
C TRP A 22 -40.59 32.49 36.57
N GLY A 23 -41.21 32.13 35.44
CA GLY A 23 -40.57 31.49 34.30
C GLY A 23 -39.71 32.46 33.47
N ALA A 24 -38.65 31.95 32.95
CA ALA A 24 -37.92 32.59 31.85
C ALA A 24 -37.60 31.46 30.85
N LEU A 25 -38.13 31.61 29.64
CA LEU A 25 -37.80 30.81 28.47
C LEU A 25 -36.32 31.02 28.16
N ALA A 26 -35.51 29.96 28.19
CA ALA A 26 -34.22 29.90 27.58
C ALA A 26 -34.33 28.98 26.38
N GLY A 27 -34.24 29.56 25.17
CA GLY A 27 -34.18 28.81 23.91
C GLY A 27 -32.88 28.02 23.81
N ALA A 28 -32.98 26.71 23.84
CA ALA A 28 -31.90 25.81 23.49
C ALA A 28 -31.86 25.71 21.95
N ALA A 29 -30.84 26.31 21.32
CA ALA A 29 -30.50 26.03 19.95
C ALA A 29 -29.88 24.62 19.90
N ALA A 30 -30.66 23.66 19.45
CA ALA A 30 -30.18 22.33 19.10
C ALA A 30 -29.42 22.43 17.77
N LEU A 31 -28.09 22.34 17.80
CA LEU A 31 -27.30 21.98 16.62
C LEU A 31 -27.66 20.52 16.27
N ALA A 32 -28.44 20.35 15.24
CA ALA A 32 -28.62 19.06 14.60
C ALA A 32 -27.33 18.71 13.83
N LEU A 33 -26.51 17.83 14.39
CA LEU A 33 -25.53 17.09 13.61
C LEU A 33 -26.35 16.20 12.64
N ALA A 34 -26.33 16.57 11.36
CA ALA A 34 -26.75 15.70 10.29
C ALA A 34 -25.73 14.57 10.17
N ALA A 35 -25.90 13.50 10.90
CA ALA A 35 -25.30 12.22 10.57
C ALA A 35 -25.89 11.79 9.23
N GLY A 36 -25.09 11.88 8.16
CA GLY A 36 -25.45 11.35 6.86
C GLY A 36 -25.65 9.84 6.97
N ALA A 37 -26.91 9.41 7.05
CA ALA A 37 -27.25 8.02 6.92
C ALA A 37 -27.04 7.59 5.47
N SER A 38 -26.00 6.82 5.20
CA SER A 38 -25.87 6.09 3.95
C SER A 38 -27.11 5.19 3.77
N PRO A 39 -27.74 5.16 2.58
CA PRO A 39 -28.88 4.32 2.35
C PRO A 39 -28.49 2.85 2.46
N ALA A 40 -29.09 2.12 3.41
CA ALA A 40 -28.96 0.68 3.50
C ALA A 40 -29.65 0.05 2.28
N TYR A 41 -28.88 -0.62 1.42
CA TYR A 41 -29.43 -1.46 0.35
C TYR A 41 -29.95 -2.75 0.97
N ALA A 42 -31.27 -2.99 0.87
CA ALA A 42 -31.86 -4.25 1.26
C ALA A 42 -31.54 -5.32 0.22
N ASP A 43 -30.78 -6.32 0.62
CA ASP A 43 -30.47 -7.49 -0.21
C ASP A 43 -31.70 -8.44 -0.20
N ALA A 44 -32.32 -8.58 -1.38
CA ALA A 44 -33.40 -9.53 -1.59
C ALA A 44 -32.87 -10.71 -2.40
N ASN A 45 -32.05 -11.58 -1.78
CA ASN A 45 -32.00 -13.01 -2.15
C ASN A 45 -30.99 -13.75 -1.25
N GLY A 46 -31.51 -14.78 -0.61
CA GLY A 46 -30.86 -15.47 0.46
C GLY A 46 -29.95 -16.62 0.09
N HIS A 47 -29.19 -17.00 1.10
CA HIS A 47 -28.56 -18.28 1.39
C HIS A 47 -27.30 -18.67 0.63
N GLY A 48 -26.17 -18.07 1.08
CA GLY A 48 -24.86 -18.71 1.06
C GLY A 48 -24.37 -18.82 2.51
N LYS A 49 -23.91 -19.97 2.91
CA LYS A 49 -23.35 -20.22 4.25
C LYS A 49 -22.04 -19.46 4.41
N GLY A 50 -21.94 -18.57 5.42
CA GLY A 50 -20.67 -18.13 5.95
C GLY A 50 -20.11 -16.81 5.42
N GLY A 51 -20.94 -15.80 5.07
CA GLY A 51 -20.48 -14.44 4.84
C GLY A 51 -21.53 -13.45 5.34
N GLY A 52 -21.19 -12.61 6.31
CA GLY A 52 -22.05 -11.51 6.75
C GLY A 52 -22.39 -10.60 5.56
N SER A 53 -23.60 -10.01 5.53
CA SER A 53 -24.00 -9.09 4.46
C SER A 53 -23.07 -7.88 4.44
N THR A 54 -22.46 -7.59 3.28
CA THR A 54 -21.64 -6.39 3.06
C THR A 54 -22.51 -5.14 2.93
N ALA A 55 -21.95 -3.96 3.20
CA ALA A 55 -22.67 -2.69 3.08
C ALA A 55 -22.84 -2.27 1.61
N THR A 56 -21.93 -2.69 0.74
CA THR A 56 -21.96 -2.47 -0.71
C THR A 56 -22.10 -3.80 -1.46
N PRO A 57 -22.25 -3.79 -2.79
CA PRO A 57 -22.21 -5.01 -3.60
C PRO A 57 -20.86 -5.72 -3.62
N ILE A 58 -19.78 -5.07 -3.16
CA ILE A 58 -18.43 -5.63 -3.14
C ILE A 58 -18.35 -6.74 -2.09
N LYS A 59 -18.05 -7.96 -2.53
CA LYS A 59 -17.82 -9.14 -1.69
C LYS A 59 -16.36 -9.54 -1.61
N HIS A 60 -15.58 -9.11 -2.58
CA HIS A 60 -14.15 -9.33 -2.63
C HIS A 60 -13.45 -8.00 -2.88
N LEU A 61 -12.59 -7.59 -1.96
CA LEU A 61 -11.69 -6.48 -2.13
C LEU A 61 -10.27 -7.02 -2.28
N VAL A 62 -9.61 -6.69 -3.37
CA VAL A 62 -8.20 -6.99 -3.60
C VAL A 62 -7.45 -5.67 -3.57
N VAL A 63 -6.54 -5.51 -2.63
CA VAL A 63 -5.66 -4.34 -2.51
C VAL A 63 -4.31 -4.75 -3.06
N ILE A 64 -3.89 -4.16 -4.17
CA ILE A 64 -2.51 -4.26 -4.66
C ILE A 64 -1.76 -3.08 -4.06
N PHE A 65 -0.74 -3.39 -3.27
CA PHE A 65 -0.01 -2.40 -2.49
C PHE A 65 1.46 -2.47 -2.88
N ASP A 66 1.82 -1.63 -3.84
CA ASP A 66 3.14 -1.60 -4.44
C ASP A 66 4.02 -0.50 -3.85
N GLU A 67 5.22 -0.29 -4.41
CA GLU A 67 6.28 0.50 -3.82
C GLU A 67 6.49 1.84 -4.52
N ASN A 68 6.66 2.84 -3.71
CA ASN A 68 7.49 4.03 -3.78
C ASN A 68 7.22 4.95 -4.98
N ILE A 69 5.94 5.30 -5.20
CA ILE A 69 5.58 6.15 -6.35
C ILE A 69 4.81 7.39 -5.93
N SER A 70 5.30 8.60 -6.30
CA SER A 70 4.48 9.80 -6.25
C SER A 70 3.49 9.86 -7.42
N PHE A 71 2.38 10.59 -7.25
CA PHE A 71 1.39 10.75 -8.32
C PHE A 71 2.00 11.41 -9.56
N ASP A 72 2.78 12.46 -9.39
CA ASP A 72 3.39 13.16 -10.52
C ASP A 72 4.43 12.33 -11.26
N HIS A 73 5.09 11.39 -10.59
CA HIS A 73 6.08 10.50 -11.21
C HIS A 73 5.43 9.58 -12.27
N TYR A 74 4.18 9.12 -12.05
CA TYR A 74 3.47 8.25 -12.99
C TYR A 74 2.32 8.92 -13.76
N PHE A 75 1.77 10.01 -13.25
CA PHE A 75 0.61 10.69 -13.83
C PHE A 75 0.84 12.19 -14.13
N GLY A 76 2.07 12.69 -13.96
CA GLY A 76 2.39 14.12 -14.09
C GLY A 76 2.03 14.74 -15.46
N SER A 77 1.98 13.96 -16.52
CA SER A 77 1.53 14.40 -17.85
C SER A 77 0.22 13.76 -18.32
N TYR A 78 -0.44 12.94 -17.47
CA TYR A 78 -1.70 12.29 -17.84
C TYR A 78 -2.77 13.32 -18.22
N PRO A 79 -3.53 13.14 -19.32
CA PRO A 79 -3.55 11.95 -20.18
C PRO A 79 -2.77 12.12 -21.51
N VAL A 80 -1.68 12.89 -21.53
CA VAL A 80 -0.92 13.21 -22.75
C VAL A 80 0.42 12.49 -22.75
N ALA A 81 0.55 11.44 -23.55
CA ALA A 81 1.80 10.72 -23.79
C ALA A 81 2.57 11.31 -24.97
N ALA A 82 3.90 11.25 -24.92
CA ALA A 82 4.77 11.75 -25.97
C ALA A 82 4.66 10.93 -27.27
N ASN A 83 4.43 9.63 -27.17
CA ASN A 83 4.35 8.69 -28.29
C ASN A 83 5.59 8.69 -29.21
N THR A 84 6.76 8.83 -28.61
CA THR A 84 8.04 8.81 -29.31
C THR A 84 8.80 7.49 -29.15
N ASP A 85 8.47 6.73 -28.11
CA ASP A 85 9.04 5.43 -27.74
C ASP A 85 8.01 4.60 -26.95
N GLY A 86 8.36 3.41 -26.49
CA GLY A 86 7.50 2.55 -25.68
C GLY A 86 6.18 2.16 -26.34
N THR A 87 5.17 1.84 -25.53
CA THR A 87 3.84 1.46 -26.02
C THR A 87 3.00 2.71 -26.33
N PRO A 88 2.47 2.85 -27.56
CA PRO A 88 1.65 4.03 -27.88
C PRO A 88 0.39 4.12 -27.03
N PHE A 89 0.13 5.31 -26.48
CA PHE A 89 -1.06 5.61 -25.70
C PHE A 89 -1.90 6.71 -26.33
N LYS A 90 -3.21 6.57 -26.26
CA LYS A 90 -4.16 7.58 -26.73
C LYS A 90 -5.35 7.69 -25.80
N ALA A 91 -5.48 8.82 -25.15
CA ALA A 91 -6.61 9.10 -24.29
C ALA A 91 -7.96 9.10 -25.02
N ALA A 92 -9.02 8.72 -24.34
CA ALA A 92 -10.40 8.90 -24.77
C ALA A 92 -10.73 10.40 -24.88
N LYS A 93 -11.66 10.75 -25.77
CA LYS A 93 -12.02 12.16 -26.02
C LYS A 93 -12.73 12.83 -24.83
N ASP A 94 -13.36 12.02 -23.99
CA ASP A 94 -14.13 12.40 -22.83
C ASP A 94 -13.34 12.27 -21.51
N THR A 95 -12.02 12.08 -21.60
CA THR A 95 -11.16 12.13 -20.41
C THR A 95 -11.29 13.48 -19.71
N PRO A 96 -11.49 13.52 -18.38
CA PRO A 96 -11.57 14.76 -17.61
C PRO A 96 -10.38 15.69 -17.89
N LYS A 97 -10.60 16.99 -17.80
CA LYS A 97 -9.60 18.02 -18.09
C LYS A 97 -9.08 18.71 -16.83
N ASP A 98 -9.73 18.48 -15.72
CA ASP A 98 -9.48 19.08 -14.41
C ASP A 98 -8.63 18.18 -13.50
N ILE A 99 -7.83 17.31 -14.11
CA ILE A 99 -6.91 16.42 -13.40
C ILE A 99 -5.74 17.24 -12.85
N ASP A 100 -5.41 17.06 -11.59
CA ASP A 100 -4.33 17.79 -10.92
C ASP A 100 -2.96 17.17 -11.26
N THR A 101 -2.36 17.63 -12.36
CA THR A 101 -1.10 17.12 -12.93
C THR A 101 -0.09 18.24 -13.16
N LEU A 102 1.18 17.91 -13.30
CA LEU A 102 2.24 18.86 -13.69
C LEU A 102 1.91 19.61 -14.97
N SER A 103 1.33 18.90 -15.95
CA SER A 103 0.91 19.50 -17.22
C SER A 103 -0.16 20.55 -17.01
N HIS A 104 -1.17 20.25 -16.21
CA HIS A 104 -2.30 21.15 -15.94
C HIS A 104 -1.82 22.37 -15.13
N ALA A 105 -0.97 22.14 -14.13
CA ALA A 105 -0.39 23.20 -13.31
C ALA A 105 0.66 24.06 -14.04
N GLY A 106 1.09 23.67 -15.24
CA GLY A 106 2.14 24.36 -16.00
C GLY A 106 3.56 24.16 -15.45
N LEU A 107 3.74 23.17 -14.59
CA LEU A 107 4.97 22.92 -13.84
C LEU A 107 6.01 22.09 -14.59
N LEU A 108 5.68 21.57 -15.77
CA LEU A 108 6.67 20.93 -16.64
C LEU A 108 7.73 21.90 -17.16
N THR A 109 7.41 23.20 -17.24
CA THR A 109 8.33 24.23 -17.79
C THR A 109 8.63 25.36 -16.81
N HIS A 110 7.83 25.54 -15.78
CA HIS A 110 7.95 26.64 -14.80
C HIS A 110 7.91 26.05 -13.38
N ASN A 111 8.85 25.14 -13.09
CA ASN A 111 8.92 24.49 -11.79
C ASN A 111 9.67 25.37 -10.78
N PRO A 112 9.22 25.43 -9.50
CA PRO A 112 9.93 26.18 -8.47
C PRO A 112 11.25 25.53 -8.00
N ASN A 113 11.46 24.24 -8.26
CA ASN A 113 12.70 23.53 -7.95
C ASN A 113 13.84 23.93 -8.88
N GLN A 114 15.06 23.54 -8.52
CA GLN A 114 16.27 23.85 -9.28
C GLN A 114 16.24 23.27 -10.71
N TYR A 115 15.58 22.14 -10.92
CA TYR A 115 15.43 21.48 -12.21
C TYR A 115 13.95 21.37 -12.56
N ALA A 116 13.64 21.48 -13.86
CA ALA A 116 12.30 21.18 -14.36
C ALA A 116 12.14 19.68 -14.59
N PRO A 117 10.94 19.11 -14.38
CA PRO A 117 10.68 17.70 -14.64
C PRO A 117 10.98 17.32 -16.09
N LYS A 118 11.63 16.18 -16.31
CA LYS A 118 11.84 15.58 -17.62
C LYS A 118 11.11 14.26 -17.73
N ARG A 119 10.75 13.89 -18.95
CA ARG A 119 10.16 12.59 -19.21
C ARG A 119 11.24 11.52 -19.29
N LEU A 120 11.05 10.44 -18.58
CA LEU A 120 11.81 9.20 -18.66
C LEU A 120 11.17 8.26 -19.69
N GLY A 121 11.98 7.58 -20.48
CA GLY A 121 11.54 6.54 -21.41
C GLY A 121 11.73 5.13 -20.84
N PRO A 122 11.24 4.08 -21.54
CA PRO A 122 11.40 2.70 -21.09
C PRO A 122 12.87 2.23 -20.97
N ASP A 123 13.78 2.85 -21.69
CA ASP A 123 15.23 2.61 -21.60
C ASP A 123 15.88 3.23 -20.35
N GLN A 124 15.14 4.00 -19.59
CA GLN A 124 15.52 4.63 -18.34
C GLN A 124 14.70 4.10 -17.16
N ALA A 125 14.11 2.89 -17.30
CA ALA A 125 13.15 2.37 -16.33
C ALA A 125 13.76 2.10 -14.95
N VAL A 126 15.04 1.66 -14.89
CA VAL A 126 15.70 1.34 -13.63
C VAL A 126 16.55 2.53 -13.20
N THR A 127 16.08 3.26 -12.21
CA THR A 127 16.66 4.52 -11.74
C THR A 127 17.36 4.36 -10.39
N CYS A 128 18.09 5.41 -9.97
CA CYS A 128 18.55 5.53 -8.59
C CYS A 128 17.36 5.66 -7.63
N ASP A 129 17.43 4.97 -6.50
CA ASP A 129 16.56 5.12 -5.33
C ASP A 129 16.72 6.53 -4.73
N GLN A 130 15.60 7.19 -4.44
CA GLN A 130 15.59 8.54 -3.90
C GLN A 130 15.48 8.51 -2.36
N ASN A 131 15.70 9.64 -1.71
CA ASN A 131 15.65 9.72 -0.26
C ASN A 131 14.23 10.00 0.24
N HIS A 132 13.53 8.98 0.67
CA HIS A 132 12.16 9.02 1.19
C HIS A 132 12.06 8.97 2.73
N ASN A 133 13.15 9.33 3.43
CA ASN A 133 13.11 9.41 4.90
C ASN A 133 12.09 10.43 5.40
N TYR A 134 11.48 10.13 6.54
CA TYR A 134 10.44 10.92 7.22
C TYR A 134 10.71 12.44 7.26
N SER A 135 11.93 12.84 7.61
CA SER A 135 12.30 14.26 7.65
C SER A 135 12.59 14.84 6.27
N ALA A 136 13.17 14.06 5.37
CA ALA A 136 13.57 14.51 4.04
C ALA A 136 12.36 14.96 3.20
N GLU A 137 11.31 14.15 3.16
CA GLU A 137 10.07 14.47 2.45
C GLU A 137 9.36 15.70 3.02
N GLN A 138 9.30 15.84 4.35
CA GLN A 138 8.72 17.02 4.99
C GLN A 138 9.43 18.32 4.58
N TYR A 139 10.78 18.27 4.50
CA TYR A 139 11.58 19.43 4.09
C TYR A 139 11.54 19.65 2.58
N ALA A 140 11.34 18.60 1.77
CA ALA A 140 11.12 18.72 0.33
C ALA A 140 9.82 19.43 -0.01
N ALA A 141 8.74 19.10 0.71
CA ALA A 141 7.44 19.73 0.57
C ALA A 141 7.43 21.22 1.00
N ASP A 142 8.36 21.66 1.84
CA ASP A 142 8.53 23.05 2.37
C ASP A 142 7.23 23.78 2.70
N GLY A 143 6.34 23.10 3.45
CA GLY A 143 5.06 23.65 3.87
C GLY A 143 4.12 24.00 2.72
N GLY A 144 4.23 23.31 1.60
CA GLY A 144 3.37 23.43 0.42
C GLY A 144 3.93 24.25 -0.72
N LYS A 145 5.17 24.72 -0.65
CA LYS A 145 5.85 25.33 -1.79
C LYS A 145 6.34 24.30 -2.79
N ALA A 146 6.60 23.07 -2.32
CA ALA A 146 7.15 21.96 -3.10
C ALA A 146 8.38 22.36 -3.94
N ASP A 147 9.28 23.17 -3.36
CA ASP A 147 10.41 23.80 -4.05
C ASP A 147 11.78 23.31 -3.59
N ALA A 148 11.83 22.28 -2.73
CA ALA A 148 13.05 21.82 -2.10
C ALA A 148 13.33 20.31 -2.25
N TYR A 149 12.74 19.65 -3.27
CA TYR A 149 12.96 18.22 -3.52
C TYR A 149 14.41 17.91 -3.89
N VAL A 150 14.99 18.65 -4.84
CA VAL A 150 16.40 18.48 -5.25
C VAL A 150 17.38 18.63 -4.08
N GLN A 151 17.04 19.42 -3.05
CA GLN A 151 17.91 19.66 -1.90
C GLN A 151 17.74 18.65 -0.77
N ASN A 152 16.62 17.91 -0.71
CA ASN A 152 16.30 17.07 0.44
C ASN A 152 16.10 15.59 0.07
N THR A 153 15.62 15.27 -1.12
CA THR A 153 15.26 13.89 -1.51
C THR A 153 16.06 13.36 -2.71
N GLU A 154 16.78 14.19 -3.46
CA GLU A 154 17.50 13.75 -4.66
C GLU A 154 18.67 12.80 -4.39
N THR A 155 18.72 11.71 -5.16
CA THR A 155 19.88 10.86 -5.42
C THR A 155 20.15 10.83 -6.93
N SER A 156 21.07 11.65 -7.41
CA SER A 156 21.37 11.82 -8.85
C SER A 156 22.43 10.88 -9.40
N THR A 157 23.11 10.13 -8.53
CA THR A 157 24.18 9.18 -8.92
C THR A 157 24.18 7.98 -8.00
N CYS A 158 24.19 6.78 -8.56
CA CYS A 158 24.22 5.53 -7.85
C CYS A 158 25.10 4.49 -8.57
N SER A 159 25.32 3.35 -7.93
CA SER A 159 26.11 2.25 -8.48
C SER A 159 25.24 1.29 -9.29
N GLY A 160 25.85 0.33 -9.98
CA GLY A 160 25.14 -0.77 -10.61
C GLY A 160 24.65 -0.52 -12.04
N GLY A 161 24.97 0.64 -12.65
CA GLY A 161 24.55 0.95 -14.02
C GLY A 161 23.12 1.48 -14.12
N LEU A 162 22.52 1.85 -12.99
CA LEU A 162 21.20 2.46 -12.90
C LEU A 162 21.20 3.86 -13.53
N PHE A 163 20.07 4.28 -14.03
CA PHE A 163 19.92 5.62 -14.57
C PHE A 163 19.94 6.66 -13.45
N GLY A 164 20.76 7.68 -13.61
CA GLY A 164 20.87 8.81 -12.68
C GLY A 164 21.33 10.07 -13.41
N GLU A 165 20.72 11.21 -13.09
CA GLU A 165 21.11 12.52 -13.58
C GLU A 165 20.78 13.62 -12.56
N PRO A 166 21.38 14.81 -12.64
CA PRO A 166 20.98 15.93 -11.81
C PRO A 166 19.53 16.34 -12.08
N GLY A 167 18.72 16.36 -11.04
CA GLY A 167 17.28 16.62 -11.12
C GLY A 167 16.43 15.37 -11.32
N LEU A 168 16.99 14.16 -11.24
CA LEU A 168 16.26 12.90 -11.42
C LEU A 168 15.01 12.81 -10.56
N VAL A 169 15.06 13.27 -9.33
CA VAL A 169 13.93 13.26 -8.39
C VAL A 169 12.69 14.01 -8.92
N MET A 170 12.88 14.90 -9.90
CA MET A 170 11.80 15.68 -10.53
C MET A 170 11.16 14.95 -11.71
N ASP A 171 11.77 13.89 -12.22
CA ASP A 171 11.45 13.27 -13.50
C ASP A 171 10.22 12.34 -13.41
N TYR A 172 9.58 12.09 -14.55
CA TYR A 172 8.32 11.36 -14.60
C TYR A 172 8.25 10.42 -15.81
N TYR A 173 7.50 9.34 -15.66
CA TYR A 173 7.07 8.50 -16.78
C TYR A 173 5.74 8.95 -17.35
N ASP A 174 5.51 8.67 -18.63
CA ASP A 174 4.19 8.86 -19.26
C ASP A 174 3.57 7.52 -19.67
N GLY A 175 2.39 7.58 -20.30
CA GLY A 175 1.65 6.39 -20.72
C GLY A 175 2.35 5.50 -21.73
N ASN A 176 3.52 5.88 -22.23
CA ASN A 176 4.34 5.01 -23.08
C ASN A 176 5.16 3.99 -22.26
N THR A 177 5.39 4.27 -20.98
CA THR A 177 6.08 3.38 -20.03
C THR A 177 5.09 2.76 -19.04
N VAL A 178 4.26 3.58 -18.37
CA VAL A 178 3.24 3.11 -17.41
C VAL A 178 1.89 2.88 -18.09
N THR A 179 1.91 2.19 -19.21
CA THR A 179 0.79 2.07 -20.14
C THR A 179 -0.42 1.39 -19.52
N ALA A 180 -0.21 0.35 -18.71
CA ALA A 180 -1.29 -0.38 -18.05
C ALA A 180 -2.05 0.51 -17.06
N LEU A 181 -1.36 1.23 -16.20
CA LEU A 181 -1.97 2.14 -15.23
C LEU A 181 -2.81 3.22 -15.91
N TRP A 182 -2.29 3.82 -17.00
CA TRP A 182 -3.04 4.82 -17.75
C TRP A 182 -4.25 4.22 -18.48
N ASN A 183 -4.15 3.00 -19.01
CA ASN A 183 -5.29 2.31 -19.60
C ASN A 183 -6.33 1.91 -18.54
N TYR A 184 -5.93 1.48 -17.33
CA TYR A 184 -6.88 1.27 -16.25
C TYR A 184 -7.59 2.57 -15.85
N ALA A 185 -6.88 3.70 -15.76
CA ALA A 185 -7.48 5.01 -15.50
C ALA A 185 -8.51 5.42 -16.57
N GLN A 186 -8.28 5.08 -17.86
CA GLN A 186 -9.23 5.33 -18.94
C GLN A 186 -10.50 4.49 -18.86
N HIS A 187 -10.44 3.37 -18.20
CA HIS A 187 -11.55 2.41 -18.14
C HIS A 187 -12.24 2.34 -16.78
N TYR A 188 -11.63 2.90 -15.74
CA TYR A 188 -12.07 2.83 -14.36
C TYR A 188 -11.87 4.18 -13.66
N SER A 189 -11.73 4.22 -12.34
CA SER A 189 -11.59 5.46 -11.57
C SER A 189 -10.16 5.68 -11.11
N LEU A 190 -9.64 6.89 -11.38
CA LEU A 190 -8.36 7.40 -10.86
C LEU A 190 -8.64 8.39 -9.72
N GLY A 191 -7.88 8.30 -8.62
CA GLY A 191 -7.84 9.33 -7.58
C GLY A 191 -6.61 10.23 -7.80
N ASP A 192 -6.81 11.52 -7.93
CA ASP A 192 -5.73 12.50 -8.07
C ASP A 192 -5.44 13.31 -6.80
N ASN A 193 -6.04 12.89 -5.68
CA ASN A 193 -5.92 13.55 -4.39
C ASN A 193 -5.76 12.51 -3.25
N SER A 194 -4.89 11.50 -3.48
CA SER A 194 -4.57 10.44 -2.52
C SER A 194 -3.15 10.64 -1.99
N TYR A 195 -2.93 10.42 -0.71
CA TYR A 195 -1.67 10.75 -0.04
C TYR A 195 -1.19 9.60 0.85
N SER A 196 0.11 9.54 1.12
CA SER A 196 0.60 8.77 2.26
C SER A 196 -0.08 9.26 3.54
N THR A 197 -0.44 8.34 4.44
CA THR A 197 -1.09 8.71 5.72
C THR A 197 -0.16 9.52 6.62
N THR A 198 1.14 9.18 6.59
CA THR A 198 2.23 9.93 7.23
C THR A 198 3.38 10.08 6.25
N TYR A 199 4.28 11.01 6.50
CA TYR A 199 5.59 11.01 5.84
C TYR A 199 6.39 9.78 6.25
N GLY A 200 7.39 9.42 5.45
CA GLY A 200 8.36 8.37 5.74
C GLY A 200 8.31 7.21 4.76
N PRO A 201 9.24 6.25 4.94
CA PRO A 201 9.48 5.16 4.02
C PRO A 201 8.43 4.04 4.13
N SER A 202 8.72 2.88 3.52
CA SER A 202 7.78 1.79 3.26
C SER A 202 7.10 1.20 4.51
N THR A 203 7.83 0.99 5.61
CA THR A 203 7.23 0.42 6.83
C THR A 203 6.12 1.31 7.43
N PRO A 204 6.31 2.64 7.62
CA PRO A 204 5.21 3.52 8.00
C PRO A 204 3.99 3.43 7.08
N GLY A 205 4.18 3.39 5.77
CA GLY A 205 3.11 3.26 4.78
C GLY A 205 2.34 1.96 4.94
N ALA A 206 3.05 0.84 5.00
CA ALA A 206 2.47 -0.50 5.17
C ALA A 206 1.72 -0.65 6.51
N LEU A 207 2.30 -0.14 7.61
CA LEU A 207 1.62 -0.13 8.92
C LEU A 207 0.36 0.74 8.91
N ASN A 208 0.40 1.89 8.22
CA ASN A 208 -0.78 2.74 8.06
C ASN A 208 -1.89 2.03 7.27
N LEU A 209 -1.57 1.26 6.22
CA LEU A 209 -2.56 0.48 5.49
C LEU A 209 -3.29 -0.50 6.40
N VAL A 210 -2.58 -1.21 7.29
CA VAL A 210 -3.18 -2.31 8.05
C VAL A 210 -3.71 -1.89 9.42
N SER A 211 -3.24 -0.76 9.96
CA SER A 211 -3.63 -0.33 11.31
C SER A 211 -3.92 1.17 11.45
N GLY A 212 -3.58 1.99 10.44
CA GLY A 212 -3.62 3.45 10.58
C GLY A 212 -2.74 3.96 11.73
N GLN A 213 -1.69 3.20 12.09
CA GLN A 213 -0.93 3.42 13.30
C GLN A 213 0.54 3.06 13.11
N THR A 214 1.42 4.02 13.34
CA THR A 214 2.88 3.82 13.37
C THR A 214 3.45 3.94 14.78
N HIS A 215 2.64 4.37 15.76
CA HIS A 215 2.97 4.31 17.18
C HIS A 215 2.57 2.97 17.78
N GLY A 216 3.28 2.53 18.80
CA GLY A 216 3.09 1.23 19.44
C GLY A 216 4.24 0.26 19.19
N VAL A 217 5.32 0.73 18.57
CA VAL A 217 6.49 -0.11 18.34
C VAL A 217 7.32 -0.29 19.60
N VAL A 218 7.82 -1.51 19.79
CA VAL A 218 8.90 -1.86 20.73
C VAL A 218 10.02 -2.55 19.96
N SER A 219 11.26 -2.33 20.38
CA SER A 219 12.38 -3.06 19.79
C SER A 219 12.52 -4.46 20.36
N VAL A 220 12.95 -5.39 19.54
CA VAL A 220 13.21 -6.79 19.90
C VAL A 220 14.65 -7.12 19.58
N ASP A 221 15.36 -7.71 20.54
CA ASP A 221 16.72 -8.21 20.33
C ASP A 221 16.67 -9.48 19.47
N PRO A 222 17.28 -9.48 18.28
CA PRO A 222 17.17 -10.61 17.35
C PRO A 222 17.84 -11.89 17.87
N ALA A 223 18.85 -11.77 18.71
CA ALA A 223 19.57 -12.94 19.23
C ALA A 223 18.79 -13.68 20.34
N SER A 224 17.95 -12.97 21.09
CA SER A 224 17.21 -13.55 22.22
C SER A 224 15.69 -13.57 22.02
N GLY A 225 15.15 -12.87 21.00
CA GLY A 225 13.73 -12.67 20.82
C GLY A 225 13.06 -11.88 21.97
N THR A 226 13.87 -11.21 22.80
CA THR A 226 13.37 -10.50 23.97
C THR A 226 12.97 -9.08 23.59
N GLU A 227 11.72 -8.73 23.85
CA GLU A 227 11.28 -7.34 23.79
C GLU A 227 12.08 -6.52 24.80
N ASN A 228 12.70 -5.44 24.32
CA ASN A 228 13.46 -4.52 25.16
C ASN A 228 12.69 -3.20 25.39
N PRO A 229 11.61 -3.21 26.20
CA PRO A 229 10.78 -2.03 26.44
C PRO A 229 11.51 -0.91 27.19
N LYS A 230 12.74 -1.17 27.70
CA LYS A 230 13.50 -0.23 28.52
C LYS A 230 14.75 0.28 27.82
N GLN A 231 14.73 0.49 26.54
CA GLN A 231 15.82 1.17 25.81
C GLN A 231 16.01 2.64 26.23
N THR A 232 15.88 2.93 27.51
CA THR A 232 16.00 4.30 28.05
C THR A 232 17.44 4.79 28.09
N ALA A 233 18.44 3.92 28.04
CA ALA A 233 19.85 4.32 28.17
C ALA A 233 20.57 4.50 26.82
N THR A 234 20.19 3.73 25.82
CA THR A 234 20.68 3.84 24.43
C THR A 234 19.55 3.42 23.50
N PRO A 235 18.56 4.31 23.26
CA PRO A 235 17.45 3.98 22.38
C PRO A 235 18.02 3.66 20.99
N ASP A 236 17.59 2.54 20.41
CA ASP A 236 17.74 2.29 18.99
C ASP A 236 16.78 3.25 18.27
N THR A 237 17.31 4.39 17.90
CA THR A 237 16.54 5.46 17.25
C THR A 237 16.16 5.12 15.81
N TYR A 238 16.65 4.03 15.26
CA TYR A 238 16.21 3.52 13.96
C TYR A 238 14.90 2.75 14.09
N THR A 239 14.81 1.83 15.04
CA THR A 239 13.62 0.98 15.25
C THR A 239 12.51 1.69 16.00
N VAL A 240 12.85 2.42 17.06
CA VAL A 240 11.89 3.10 17.95
C VAL A 240 12.24 4.56 18.10
N VAL A 241 11.37 5.42 17.60
CA VAL A 241 11.52 6.86 17.67
C VAL A 241 10.62 7.40 18.79
N SER A 242 11.11 8.42 19.53
CA SER A 242 10.38 9.06 20.64
C SER A 242 9.74 8.08 21.65
N PRO A 243 10.49 7.10 22.21
CA PRO A 243 9.91 6.15 23.14
C PRO A 243 9.44 6.82 24.42
N ASP A 244 8.34 6.32 24.97
CA ASP A 244 7.86 6.67 26.29
C ASP A 244 8.67 5.97 27.40
N ALA A 245 8.26 6.14 28.68
CA ALA A 245 8.94 5.54 29.81
C ALA A 245 8.89 4.00 29.82
N SER A 246 8.00 3.37 29.04
CA SER A 246 7.91 1.92 28.88
C SER A 246 8.74 1.41 27.69
N GLY A 247 9.27 2.30 26.86
CA GLY A 247 10.04 1.99 25.66
C GLY A 247 9.17 1.85 24.39
N VAL A 248 7.89 2.18 24.47
CA VAL A 248 6.98 2.19 23.33
C VAL A 248 7.09 3.52 22.59
N GLY A 249 7.31 3.49 21.30
CA GLY A 249 7.44 4.69 20.47
C GLY A 249 6.82 4.55 19.09
N THR A 250 7.38 5.25 18.13
CA THR A 250 6.88 5.35 16.76
C THR A 250 7.90 4.83 15.75
N VAL A 251 7.45 4.15 14.69
CA VAL A 251 8.25 3.77 13.53
C VAL A 251 8.24 4.92 12.52
N THR A 252 9.43 5.33 12.07
CA THR A 252 9.63 6.33 11.01
C THR A 252 10.70 5.92 9.99
N ASN A 253 11.21 4.70 10.09
CA ASN A 253 12.22 4.08 9.22
C ASN A 253 11.74 2.66 8.87
N ASP A 254 12.60 1.82 8.28
CA ASP A 254 12.31 0.46 7.85
C ASP A 254 13.02 -0.61 8.70
N PRO A 255 12.68 -0.73 10.00
CA PRO A 255 13.17 -1.84 10.77
C PRO A 255 12.39 -3.11 10.41
N ASP A 256 13.07 -4.23 10.22
CA ASP A 256 12.43 -5.52 9.97
C ASP A 256 11.51 -5.98 11.12
N PRO A 257 10.45 -6.75 10.80
CA PRO A 257 9.51 -7.26 11.79
C PRO A 257 10.14 -8.33 12.72
N ALA A 258 9.74 -8.33 13.98
CA ALA A 258 10.26 -9.25 14.99
C ALA A 258 9.67 -10.66 14.90
N TYR A 259 8.55 -10.84 14.24
CA TYR A 259 7.85 -12.12 14.14
C TYR A 259 7.96 -12.72 12.73
N ASP A 260 9.20 -12.75 12.20
CA ASP A 260 9.50 -13.19 10.85
C ASP A 260 10.90 -13.82 10.79
N ASP A 261 10.99 -15.11 10.47
CA ASP A 261 12.28 -15.82 10.35
C ASP A 261 13.16 -15.26 9.23
N CYS A 262 12.58 -14.59 8.24
CA CYS A 262 13.30 -14.01 7.10
C CYS A 262 13.81 -12.59 7.34
N SER A 263 13.46 -11.95 8.46
CA SER A 263 13.88 -10.60 8.84
C SER A 263 15.39 -10.45 8.97
N ASP A 264 16.06 -11.47 9.45
CA ASP A 264 17.53 -11.53 9.52
C ASP A 264 17.98 -12.86 8.94
N ASN A 265 18.12 -12.92 7.65
CA ASN A 265 18.48 -14.13 6.92
C ASN A 265 19.74 -14.85 7.44
N SER A 266 20.59 -14.15 8.17
CA SER A 266 21.79 -14.72 8.79
C SER A 266 21.63 -14.99 10.29
N HIS A 267 20.56 -14.47 10.91
CA HIS A 267 20.32 -14.45 12.36
C HIS A 267 21.53 -13.96 13.18
N THR A 268 22.27 -13.03 12.59
CA THR A 268 23.48 -12.44 13.16
C THR A 268 23.41 -10.92 13.26
N SER A 269 22.31 -10.33 12.87
CA SER A 269 22.09 -8.89 12.93
C SER A 269 22.27 -8.38 14.36
N LYS A 270 22.83 -7.18 14.45
CA LYS A 270 22.92 -6.42 15.70
C LYS A 270 21.87 -5.31 15.76
N ASN A 271 21.12 -5.14 14.69
CA ASN A 271 20.02 -4.17 14.64
C ASN A 271 18.81 -4.78 15.33
N ALA A 272 18.11 -3.99 16.11
CA ALA A 272 16.87 -4.44 16.73
C ALA A 272 15.79 -4.62 15.66
N LEU A 273 14.93 -5.62 15.89
CA LEU A 273 13.72 -5.85 15.11
C LEU A 273 12.54 -5.09 15.74
N ALA A 274 11.48 -4.86 14.96
CA ALA A 274 10.32 -4.11 15.39
C ALA A 274 9.12 -5.02 15.69
N ALA A 275 8.51 -4.86 16.87
CA ALA A 275 7.22 -5.48 17.18
C ALA A 275 6.17 -4.40 17.44
N MET A 276 5.03 -4.49 16.78
CA MET A 276 3.92 -3.57 16.98
C MET A 276 2.95 -4.09 18.04
N GLN A 277 2.55 -3.19 18.93
CA GLN A 277 1.47 -3.41 19.88
C GLN A 277 0.13 -2.92 19.31
N GLY A 278 -0.98 -3.36 19.89
CA GLY A 278 -2.31 -2.96 19.47
C GLY A 278 -2.93 -3.91 18.47
N ARG A 279 -3.94 -3.43 17.75
CA ARG A 279 -4.71 -4.21 16.79
C ARG A 279 -4.49 -3.69 15.37
N ASN A 280 -4.69 -4.59 14.42
CA ASN A 280 -4.71 -4.30 13.00
C ASN A 280 -6.04 -4.74 12.35
N ILE A 281 -6.22 -4.47 11.07
CA ILE A 281 -7.46 -4.81 10.36
C ILE A 281 -7.67 -6.33 10.28
N GLY A 282 -6.63 -7.15 10.29
CA GLY A 282 -6.71 -8.61 10.30
C GLY A 282 -7.41 -9.12 11.56
N ASP A 283 -7.07 -8.55 12.74
CA ASP A 283 -7.76 -8.86 14.00
C ASP A 283 -9.27 -8.55 13.93
N LEU A 284 -9.63 -7.44 13.28
CA LEU A 284 -11.03 -7.03 13.16
C LEU A 284 -11.81 -7.94 12.20
N LEU A 285 -11.19 -8.33 11.10
CA LEU A 285 -11.75 -9.26 10.13
C LEU A 285 -11.95 -10.65 10.74
N GLY A 286 -10.93 -11.16 11.45
CA GLY A 286 -10.98 -12.44 12.17
C GLY A 286 -12.10 -12.47 13.22
N ASP A 287 -12.25 -11.41 14.04
CA ASP A 287 -13.34 -11.27 15.02
C ASP A 287 -14.75 -11.36 14.39
N LYS A 288 -14.88 -11.02 13.10
CA LYS A 288 -16.13 -11.08 12.33
C LYS A 288 -16.26 -12.34 11.50
N GLY A 289 -15.25 -13.21 11.47
CA GLY A 289 -15.23 -14.39 10.61
C GLY A 289 -15.23 -14.04 9.12
N VAL A 290 -14.67 -12.88 8.76
CA VAL A 290 -14.47 -12.46 7.37
C VAL A 290 -13.16 -13.04 6.89
N SER A 291 -13.17 -13.78 5.78
CA SER A 291 -11.95 -14.36 5.21
C SER A 291 -11.01 -13.27 4.67
N TRP A 292 -9.72 -13.38 4.98
CA TRP A 292 -8.74 -12.40 4.53
C TRP A 292 -7.34 -13.02 4.41
N GLY A 293 -6.42 -12.33 3.70
CA GLY A 293 -5.03 -12.74 3.64
C GLY A 293 -4.12 -11.65 3.07
N TRP A 294 -2.86 -11.67 3.51
CA TRP A 294 -1.73 -10.98 2.92
C TRP A 294 -0.98 -11.97 2.05
N PHE A 295 -0.77 -11.63 0.78
CA PHE A 295 -0.12 -12.48 -0.22
C PHE A 295 1.07 -11.73 -0.79
N GLN A 296 2.29 -12.17 -0.49
CA GLN A 296 3.52 -11.49 -0.89
C GLN A 296 4.43 -12.39 -1.71
N GLY A 297 5.05 -11.83 -2.74
CA GLY A 297 6.04 -12.54 -3.56
C GLY A 297 7.24 -12.99 -2.72
N GLY A 298 7.69 -14.23 -2.94
CA GLY A 298 8.81 -14.80 -2.19
C GLY A 298 8.52 -15.13 -0.73
N PHE A 299 7.29 -15.01 -0.25
CA PHE A 299 6.92 -15.38 1.13
C PHE A 299 7.14 -16.87 1.41
N ARG A 300 7.02 -17.72 0.40
CA ARG A 300 7.37 -19.14 0.54
C ARG A 300 8.89 -19.29 0.65
N PRO A 301 9.41 -19.76 1.80
CA PRO A 301 10.84 -19.76 2.03
C PRO A 301 11.56 -20.75 1.09
N SER A 302 12.72 -20.34 0.60
CA SER A 302 13.61 -21.21 -0.18
C SER A 302 14.18 -22.36 0.65
N THR A 303 14.31 -22.17 1.97
CA THR A 303 14.61 -23.21 2.95
C THR A 303 13.53 -23.19 4.03
N PRO A 304 12.58 -24.14 4.00
CA PRO A 304 11.52 -24.22 5.00
C PRO A 304 12.07 -24.48 6.41
N TRP A 305 11.36 -23.96 7.43
CA TRP A 305 11.62 -24.33 8.82
C TRP A 305 11.47 -25.84 9.03
N ASP A 306 12.40 -26.45 9.74
CA ASP A 306 12.45 -27.91 9.92
C ASP A 306 11.63 -28.41 11.13
N GLY A 307 10.92 -27.52 11.81
CA GLY A 307 10.10 -27.84 12.99
C GLY A 307 10.86 -27.89 14.32
N LYS A 308 12.14 -27.52 14.34
CA LYS A 308 12.93 -27.52 15.56
C LYS A 308 13.03 -26.13 16.16
N GLN A 309 12.92 -26.07 17.48
CA GLN A 309 13.09 -24.83 18.23
C GLN A 309 14.52 -24.30 18.05
N GLY A 310 14.65 -23.06 17.64
CA GLY A 310 15.92 -22.36 17.41
C GLY A 310 16.48 -22.49 16.01
N ASP A 311 15.80 -23.25 15.11
CA ASP A 311 16.06 -23.22 13.68
C ASP A 311 15.02 -22.31 13.00
N TYR A 312 15.34 -21.77 11.80
CA TYR A 312 14.60 -20.74 11.10
C TYR A 312 14.32 -21.14 9.66
N ALA A 313 13.24 -20.60 9.09
CA ALA A 313 13.06 -20.56 7.65
C ALA A 313 14.04 -19.56 7.02
N SER A 314 14.30 -19.67 5.72
CA SER A 314 15.12 -18.70 4.97
C SER A 314 14.51 -18.38 3.62
N CYS A 315 14.36 -17.10 3.33
CA CYS A 315 13.83 -16.57 2.05
C CYS A 315 14.95 -16.18 1.08
N ALA A 316 16.20 -16.10 1.51
CA ALA A 316 17.33 -15.56 0.75
C ALA A 316 17.66 -16.27 -0.58
N GLY A 317 17.16 -17.49 -0.77
CA GLY A 317 17.45 -18.29 -1.98
C GLY A 317 16.46 -18.07 -3.13
N SER A 318 15.37 -17.34 -2.93
CA SER A 318 14.45 -16.94 -3.99
C SER A 318 14.84 -15.56 -4.50
N THR A 319 15.30 -15.47 -5.74
CA THR A 319 15.79 -14.23 -6.34
C THR A 319 15.38 -14.13 -7.80
N HIS A 320 15.03 -12.94 -8.25
CA HIS A 320 14.79 -12.62 -9.65
C HIS A 320 15.56 -11.36 -10.06
N ALA A 321 15.71 -11.17 -11.35
CA ALA A 321 16.34 -10.00 -11.92
C ALA A 321 15.29 -9.09 -12.55
N ASN A 322 15.46 -7.76 -12.37
CA ASN A 322 14.68 -6.74 -13.06
C ASN A 322 15.06 -6.63 -14.56
N VAL A 323 14.40 -5.77 -15.31
CA VAL A 323 14.66 -5.58 -16.76
C VAL A 323 16.09 -5.16 -17.09
N ALA A 324 16.85 -4.58 -16.14
CA ALA A 324 18.27 -4.26 -16.32
C ALA A 324 19.19 -5.43 -15.96
N GLY A 325 18.67 -6.55 -15.48
CA GLY A 325 19.44 -7.73 -15.08
C GLY A 325 20.06 -7.65 -13.69
N ALA A 326 19.68 -6.66 -12.87
CA ALA A 326 20.04 -6.61 -11.45
C ALA A 326 19.12 -7.56 -10.66
N SER A 327 19.74 -8.40 -9.82
CA SER A 327 18.99 -9.40 -9.05
C SER A 327 18.78 -8.95 -7.61
N SER A 328 17.54 -9.08 -7.12
CA SER A 328 17.15 -8.90 -5.73
C SER A 328 16.59 -10.20 -5.13
N VAL A 329 16.47 -10.26 -3.81
CA VAL A 329 15.70 -11.29 -3.11
C VAL A 329 14.23 -10.98 -3.29
N ASP A 330 13.40 -11.99 -3.58
CA ASP A 330 11.98 -11.75 -3.88
C ASP A 330 11.18 -11.23 -2.68
N TYR A 331 11.53 -11.67 -1.47
CA TYR A 331 10.82 -11.31 -0.25
C TYR A 331 11.54 -10.21 0.53
N SER A 332 10.84 -9.10 0.76
CA SER A 332 11.26 -8.05 1.68
C SER A 332 10.46 -8.14 2.98
N PRO A 333 11.10 -8.39 4.13
CA PRO A 333 10.40 -8.52 5.41
C PRO A 333 9.68 -7.24 5.83
N HIS A 334 10.31 -6.07 5.67
CA HIS A 334 9.72 -4.81 6.11
C HIS A 334 8.49 -4.39 5.27
N HIS A 335 8.27 -4.99 4.11
CA HIS A 335 7.04 -4.84 3.33
C HIS A 335 5.87 -5.72 3.81
N SER A 336 6.06 -6.52 4.88
CA SER A 336 5.05 -7.46 5.39
C SER A 336 4.45 -6.97 6.71
N PRO A 337 3.46 -6.06 6.70
CA PRO A 337 3.03 -5.35 7.90
C PRO A 337 2.39 -6.23 8.96
N PHE A 338 1.78 -7.36 8.58
CA PHE A 338 1.16 -8.29 9.54
C PHE A 338 2.20 -9.09 10.34
N GLN A 339 3.44 -9.18 9.85
CA GLN A 339 4.56 -9.83 10.56
C GLN A 339 5.09 -8.99 11.74
N TYR A 340 4.73 -7.73 11.85
CA TYR A 340 5.03 -6.90 13.02
C TYR A 340 4.12 -7.19 14.22
N TYR A 341 2.98 -7.84 14.01
CA TYR A 341 1.97 -8.10 15.04
C TYR A 341 1.93 -9.57 15.41
N LYS A 342 2.13 -9.87 16.68
CA LYS A 342 2.09 -11.26 17.17
C LYS A 342 0.78 -11.98 16.88
N SER A 343 -0.35 -11.27 16.83
CA SER A 343 -1.67 -11.84 16.58
C SER A 343 -1.84 -12.35 15.15
N THR A 344 -1.22 -11.69 14.18
CA THR A 344 -1.43 -11.97 12.76
C THR A 344 -0.19 -12.51 12.04
N SER A 345 0.96 -12.61 12.70
CA SER A 345 2.20 -13.09 12.08
C SER A 345 2.18 -14.60 11.77
N ASN A 346 2.94 -14.98 10.76
CA ASN A 346 3.34 -16.36 10.42
C ASN A 346 4.87 -16.48 10.48
N PRO A 347 5.47 -16.56 11.68
CA PRO A 347 6.91 -16.38 11.84
C PRO A 347 7.77 -17.36 11.03
N HIS A 348 7.30 -18.58 10.85
CA HIS A 348 8.04 -19.64 10.16
C HIS A 348 7.65 -19.80 8.69
N HIS A 349 6.86 -18.87 8.15
CA HIS A 349 6.38 -18.93 6.76
C HIS A 349 5.72 -20.26 6.38
N LEU A 350 4.92 -20.80 7.31
CA LEU A 350 4.24 -22.07 7.09
C LEU A 350 3.19 -21.92 5.97
N PRO A 351 3.19 -22.83 5.00
CA PRO A 351 2.17 -22.78 3.94
C PRO A 351 0.79 -23.18 4.48
N PRO A 352 -0.31 -22.81 3.81
CA PRO A 352 -1.62 -23.35 4.16
C PRO A 352 -1.63 -24.87 3.96
N LYS A 353 -2.35 -25.62 4.81
CA LYS A 353 -2.43 -27.09 4.68
C LYS A 353 -3.13 -27.52 3.41
N ASN A 354 -4.02 -26.73 2.90
CA ASN A 354 -4.74 -26.93 1.65
C ASN A 354 -5.39 -25.60 1.23
N THR A 355 -5.90 -25.54 -0.01
CA THR A 355 -6.49 -24.33 -0.58
C THR A 355 -7.69 -23.80 0.24
N ALA A 356 -8.47 -24.67 0.89
CA ALA A 356 -9.63 -24.25 1.68
C ALA A 356 -9.24 -23.58 3.03
N GLU A 357 -7.97 -23.65 3.44
CA GLU A 357 -7.45 -22.92 4.61
C GLU A 357 -7.10 -21.46 4.25
N ILE A 358 -6.92 -21.16 2.95
CA ILE A 358 -6.52 -19.81 2.52
C ILE A 358 -7.60 -18.80 2.90
N GLY A 359 -7.19 -17.76 3.59
CA GLY A 359 -8.10 -16.73 4.10
C GLY A 359 -8.83 -17.08 5.40
N HIS A 360 -8.53 -18.22 5.98
CA HIS A 360 -9.13 -18.70 7.24
C HIS A 360 -8.07 -19.02 8.29
N ASP A 361 -8.50 -19.19 9.55
CA ASP A 361 -7.62 -19.59 10.65
C ASP A 361 -6.91 -20.91 10.32
N GLY A 362 -5.59 -20.92 10.47
CA GLY A 362 -4.75 -22.07 10.18
C GLY A 362 -3.29 -21.82 10.50
N GLN A 363 -2.42 -22.72 10.07
CA GLN A 363 -0.99 -22.59 10.39
C GLN A 363 -0.30 -21.43 9.65
N ALA A 364 -0.83 -20.99 8.50
CA ALA A 364 -0.32 -19.86 7.73
C ALA A 364 -0.73 -18.50 8.33
N ASN A 365 -1.65 -18.49 9.28
CA ASN A 365 -2.12 -17.31 10.00
C ASN A 365 -2.32 -16.08 9.12
N HIS A 366 -2.99 -16.30 7.96
CA HIS A 366 -3.34 -15.29 6.97
C HIS A 366 -2.18 -14.65 6.19
N ASN A 367 -0.94 -15.13 6.32
CA ASN A 367 0.19 -14.66 5.51
C ASN A 367 0.64 -15.78 4.56
N TYR A 368 0.65 -15.49 3.27
CA TYR A 368 0.77 -16.44 2.19
C TYR A 368 1.74 -15.95 1.11
N ASP A 369 2.18 -16.88 0.27
CA ASP A 369 2.83 -16.57 -1.00
C ASP A 369 1.80 -16.20 -2.08
N LEU A 370 2.17 -15.40 -3.08
CA LEU A 370 1.30 -15.06 -4.22
C LEU A 370 0.77 -16.31 -4.96
N ALA A 371 1.53 -17.40 -4.98
CA ALA A 371 1.06 -18.66 -5.57
C ALA A 371 -0.16 -19.24 -4.82
N ASP A 372 -0.33 -18.94 -3.55
CA ASP A 372 -1.51 -19.33 -2.77
C ASP A 372 -2.73 -18.49 -3.15
N PHE A 373 -2.54 -17.19 -3.47
CA PHE A 373 -3.59 -16.36 -4.05
C PHE A 373 -4.09 -16.91 -5.38
N ASP A 374 -3.16 -17.23 -6.29
CA ASP A 374 -3.48 -17.85 -7.58
C ASP A 374 -4.27 -19.17 -7.41
N ALA A 375 -3.87 -19.98 -6.42
CA ALA A 375 -4.55 -21.23 -6.09
C ALA A 375 -5.98 -21.01 -5.57
N ALA A 376 -6.18 -20.06 -4.65
CA ALA A 376 -7.50 -19.71 -4.13
C ALA A 376 -8.41 -19.16 -5.24
N LEU A 377 -7.92 -18.24 -6.06
CA LEU A 377 -8.67 -17.67 -7.18
C LEU A 377 -9.09 -18.76 -8.19
N LYS A 378 -8.18 -19.67 -8.53
CA LYS A 378 -8.45 -20.80 -9.43
C LYS A 378 -9.47 -21.79 -8.85
N ALA A 379 -9.46 -22.01 -7.54
CA ALA A 379 -10.42 -22.85 -6.85
C ALA A 379 -11.81 -22.20 -6.73
N GLY A 380 -11.91 -20.89 -6.90
CA GLY A 380 -13.14 -20.14 -6.69
C GLY A 380 -13.37 -19.76 -5.21
N ASP A 381 -12.34 -19.85 -4.39
CA ASP A 381 -12.34 -19.59 -2.95
C ASP A 381 -11.58 -18.29 -2.59
N LEU A 382 -11.70 -17.27 -3.46
CA LEU A 382 -11.08 -15.97 -3.22
C LEU A 382 -11.52 -15.40 -1.86
N PRO A 383 -10.60 -15.00 -0.96
CA PRO A 383 -10.97 -14.37 0.30
C PRO A 383 -11.79 -13.08 0.11
N ALA A 384 -12.54 -12.70 1.13
CA ALA A 384 -13.32 -11.46 1.11
C ALA A 384 -12.41 -10.22 1.05
N VAL A 385 -11.26 -10.27 1.73
CA VAL A 385 -10.23 -9.23 1.66
C VAL A 385 -8.88 -9.88 1.36
N SER A 386 -8.23 -9.45 0.27
CA SER A 386 -6.90 -9.90 -0.11
C SER A 386 -5.99 -8.69 -0.29
N PHE A 387 -4.83 -8.70 0.34
CA PHE A 387 -3.78 -7.74 0.10
C PHE A 387 -2.69 -8.45 -0.71
N LEU A 388 -2.29 -7.88 -1.83
CA LEU A 388 -1.25 -8.41 -2.70
C LEU A 388 -0.05 -7.47 -2.66
N LYS A 389 1.13 -8.04 -2.45
CA LYS A 389 2.42 -7.38 -2.55
C LYS A 389 3.27 -8.12 -3.56
N ALA A 390 3.80 -7.43 -4.56
CA ALA A 390 4.69 -8.03 -5.55
C ALA A 390 5.98 -8.58 -4.90
N ALA A 391 6.71 -9.42 -5.62
CA ALA A 391 8.10 -9.68 -5.28
C ALA A 391 8.95 -8.42 -5.55
N GLU A 392 10.03 -8.20 -4.79
CA GLU A 392 10.85 -6.98 -4.91
C GLU A 392 11.13 -6.55 -6.34
N PHE A 393 11.50 -7.48 -7.23
CA PHE A 393 11.83 -7.12 -8.62
C PHE A 393 10.62 -6.60 -9.44
N GLN A 394 9.38 -6.69 -8.91
CA GLN A 394 8.12 -6.33 -9.60
C GLN A 394 7.25 -5.35 -8.82
N ASP A 395 7.74 -4.71 -7.77
CA ASP A 395 6.93 -3.86 -6.90
C ASP A 395 6.94 -2.37 -7.29
N GLY A 396 7.74 -1.97 -8.28
CA GLY A 396 7.83 -0.59 -8.76
C GLY A 396 8.94 0.24 -8.13
N HIS A 397 9.55 -0.22 -7.03
CA HIS A 397 10.60 0.51 -6.32
C HIS A 397 11.82 0.80 -7.21
N ALA A 398 12.32 2.01 -7.17
CA ALA A 398 13.58 2.36 -7.83
C ALA A 398 14.73 1.45 -7.38
N ALA A 399 15.79 1.36 -8.15
CA ALA A 399 17.00 0.58 -7.96
C ALA A 399 16.87 -0.94 -8.15
N TYR A 400 15.91 -1.63 -7.53
CA TYR A 400 15.79 -3.09 -7.66
C TYR A 400 14.57 -3.55 -8.46
N SER A 401 13.58 -2.69 -8.65
CA SER A 401 12.43 -2.87 -9.53
C SER A 401 12.33 -1.73 -10.54
N ASP A 402 11.24 -1.67 -11.27
CA ASP A 402 10.97 -0.64 -12.28
C ASP A 402 9.50 -0.68 -12.75
N PRO A 403 9.00 0.36 -13.44
CA PRO A 403 7.61 0.44 -13.88
C PRO A 403 7.21 -0.63 -14.93
N ILE A 404 8.16 -1.29 -15.58
CA ILE A 404 7.86 -2.32 -16.60
C ILE A 404 7.59 -3.65 -15.92
N ASP A 405 8.45 -4.03 -14.96
CA ASP A 405 8.28 -5.24 -14.16
C ASP A 405 7.04 -5.14 -13.25
N GLU A 406 6.76 -3.96 -12.68
CA GLU A 406 5.51 -3.66 -11.96
C GLU A 406 4.29 -3.85 -12.89
N GLN A 407 4.34 -3.32 -14.10
CA GLN A 407 3.26 -3.48 -15.07
C GLN A 407 2.95 -4.95 -15.35
N ASP A 408 3.97 -5.80 -15.47
CA ASP A 408 3.78 -7.24 -15.71
C ASP A 408 3.03 -7.90 -14.56
N PHE A 409 3.36 -7.56 -13.31
CA PHE A 409 2.64 -8.03 -12.13
C PHE A 409 1.19 -7.56 -12.13
N LEU A 410 0.96 -6.26 -12.29
CA LEU A 410 -0.40 -5.68 -12.32
C LEU A 410 -1.28 -6.32 -13.40
N ILE A 411 -0.76 -6.49 -14.62
CA ILE A 411 -1.49 -7.08 -15.72
C ILE A 411 -1.84 -8.54 -15.42
N LYS A 412 -0.89 -9.31 -14.90
CA LYS A 412 -1.10 -10.72 -14.54
C LYS A 412 -2.25 -10.85 -13.55
N GLU A 413 -2.14 -10.16 -12.42
CA GLU A 413 -3.08 -10.31 -11.31
C GLU A 413 -4.47 -9.77 -11.66
N ILE A 414 -4.56 -8.60 -12.28
CA ILE A 414 -5.83 -7.98 -12.63
C ILE A 414 -6.51 -8.73 -13.77
N ASN A 415 -5.78 -9.19 -14.77
CA ASN A 415 -6.35 -9.98 -15.86
C ASN A 415 -6.94 -11.32 -15.38
N GLN A 416 -6.27 -12.01 -14.44
CA GLN A 416 -6.81 -13.29 -13.93
C GLN A 416 -8.04 -13.06 -13.03
N LEU A 417 -8.04 -12.01 -12.19
CA LEU A 417 -9.21 -11.59 -11.42
C LEU A 417 -10.41 -11.30 -12.34
N GLN A 418 -10.19 -10.51 -13.39
CA GLN A 418 -11.24 -10.15 -14.33
C GLN A 418 -11.78 -11.35 -15.14
N ARG A 419 -11.01 -12.43 -15.29
CA ARG A 419 -11.48 -13.68 -15.91
C ARG A 419 -12.23 -14.60 -14.96
N SER A 420 -12.15 -14.35 -13.64
CA SER A 420 -12.78 -15.19 -12.63
C SER A 420 -14.30 -14.94 -12.54
N PRO A 421 -15.07 -15.94 -12.10
CA PRO A 421 -16.51 -15.75 -11.80
C PRO A 421 -16.80 -14.74 -10.68
N GLN A 422 -15.82 -14.50 -9.79
CA GLN A 422 -15.94 -13.57 -8.68
C GLN A 422 -15.81 -12.11 -9.13
N TRP A 423 -15.28 -11.84 -10.33
CA TRP A 423 -15.10 -10.48 -10.84
C TRP A 423 -16.35 -9.60 -10.71
N LYS A 424 -17.53 -10.18 -10.91
CA LYS A 424 -18.82 -9.46 -10.87
C LYS A 424 -19.12 -8.72 -9.56
N ASP A 425 -18.50 -9.12 -8.46
CA ASP A 425 -18.64 -8.54 -7.11
C ASP A 425 -17.26 -8.26 -6.45
N THR A 426 -16.23 -8.06 -7.28
CA THR A 426 -14.86 -7.74 -6.87
C THR A 426 -14.54 -6.26 -7.13
N ALA A 427 -13.76 -5.66 -6.24
CA ALA A 427 -13.05 -4.43 -6.48
C ALA A 427 -11.54 -4.65 -6.27
N VAL A 428 -10.73 -4.09 -7.16
CA VAL A 428 -9.28 -3.97 -7.00
C VAL A 428 -8.95 -2.52 -6.70
N VAL A 429 -8.12 -2.30 -5.70
CA VAL A 429 -7.54 -0.99 -5.37
C VAL A 429 -6.04 -1.10 -5.55
N ILE A 430 -5.44 -0.25 -6.40
CA ILE A 430 -4.00 -0.09 -6.51
C ILE A 430 -3.62 1.13 -5.69
N SER A 431 -2.67 0.98 -4.79
CA SER A 431 -2.13 2.03 -3.92
C SER A 431 -0.68 1.73 -3.59
N TYR A 432 0.04 2.71 -3.10
CA TYR A 432 1.47 2.66 -2.83
C TYR A 432 1.73 2.96 -1.36
N ASP A 433 2.87 2.51 -0.84
CA ASP A 433 3.26 2.68 0.55
C ASP A 433 3.84 4.08 0.82
N ASP A 434 4.79 4.52 0.01
CA ASP A 434 5.36 5.86 0.05
C ASP A 434 5.68 6.39 -1.36
N SER A 435 6.43 7.49 -1.45
CA SER A 435 6.70 8.18 -2.71
C SER A 435 8.11 7.99 -3.24
N ASP A 436 8.98 7.22 -2.58
CA ASP A 436 10.43 7.20 -2.84
C ASP A 436 11.09 8.60 -2.79
N GLY A 437 10.42 9.60 -2.24
CA GLY A 437 10.89 10.97 -2.32
C GLY A 437 10.75 11.65 -3.69
N TRP A 438 10.15 10.98 -4.70
CA TRP A 438 9.84 11.58 -6.00
C TRP A 438 9.00 12.83 -5.84
N TYR A 439 9.26 13.80 -6.68
CA TYR A 439 8.55 15.06 -6.70
C TYR A 439 7.04 14.87 -6.89
N ASP A 440 6.28 15.55 -6.05
CA ASP A 440 4.87 15.81 -6.28
C ASP A 440 4.55 17.27 -5.96
N HIS A 441 3.83 17.93 -6.86
CA HIS A 441 3.52 19.35 -6.70
C HIS A 441 2.37 19.61 -5.75
N ALA A 442 1.50 18.64 -5.52
CA ALA A 442 0.35 18.80 -4.65
C ALA A 442 0.73 18.60 -3.18
N TYR A 443 0.12 19.41 -2.35
CA TYR A 443 0.40 19.40 -0.91
C TYR A 443 -0.88 19.31 -0.10
N ALA A 444 -0.93 18.35 0.80
CA ALA A 444 -1.95 18.32 1.83
C ALA A 444 -1.42 18.97 3.11
N THR A 445 -2.10 20.01 3.59
CA THR A 445 -1.81 20.58 4.90
C THR A 445 -1.88 19.49 5.98
N PRO A 446 -0.90 19.40 6.91
CA PRO A 446 -0.89 18.39 7.94
C PRO A 446 -2.22 18.32 8.71
N GLN A 447 -2.80 17.13 8.76
CA GLN A 447 -3.99 16.80 9.54
C GLN A 447 -3.63 16.22 10.90
N ASN A 448 -2.39 15.78 11.04
CA ASN A 448 -1.75 15.37 12.27
C ASN A 448 -0.39 16.04 12.32
N GLY A 449 -0.14 16.82 13.35
CA GLY A 449 1.16 17.43 13.58
C GLY A 449 2.08 16.50 14.37
N SER A 450 3.30 16.97 14.63
CA SER A 450 4.23 16.31 15.53
C SER A 450 4.91 17.34 16.41
N THR A 451 5.35 16.91 17.59
CA THR A 451 6.01 17.76 18.58
C THR A 451 7.45 17.33 18.82
N ASP A 452 8.03 16.53 17.94
CA ASP A 452 9.42 16.12 18.06
C ASP A 452 10.35 17.30 17.80
N SER A 453 11.17 17.61 18.78
CA SER A 453 12.16 18.69 18.73
C SER A 453 13.60 18.17 18.55
N ARG A 454 13.78 16.89 18.34
CA ARG A 454 15.11 16.29 18.11
C ARG A 454 15.74 16.90 16.87
N THR A 455 17.05 16.88 16.84
CA THR A 455 17.83 17.35 15.69
C THR A 455 18.41 16.13 14.98
N GLY A 456 18.11 16.01 13.71
CA GLY A 456 18.66 14.97 12.85
C GLY A 456 20.14 15.18 12.54
N SER A 457 20.74 14.24 11.84
CA SER A 457 22.16 14.27 11.41
C SER A 457 22.50 15.47 10.52
N SER A 458 21.52 16.03 9.83
CA SER A 458 21.65 17.24 9.01
C SER A 458 21.75 18.54 9.83
N GLY A 459 21.55 18.48 11.16
CA GLY A 459 21.44 19.66 12.02
C GLY A 459 20.10 20.39 11.96
N LYS A 460 19.13 19.89 11.17
CA LYS A 460 17.73 20.35 11.15
C LYS A 460 16.92 19.59 12.20
N ALA A 461 15.81 20.16 12.67
CA ALA A 461 14.85 19.42 13.48
C ALA A 461 14.32 18.21 12.69
N THR A 462 13.95 17.12 13.37
CA THR A 462 13.35 15.93 12.73
C THR A 462 12.03 16.29 12.07
N ASP A 463 11.18 17.03 12.79
CA ASP A 463 9.93 17.56 12.23
C ASP A 463 10.15 18.91 11.55
N SER A 464 9.61 19.08 10.36
CA SER A 464 9.59 20.37 9.67
C SER A 464 8.74 21.41 10.41
N PRO A 465 8.95 22.72 10.12
CA PRO A 465 8.10 23.76 10.70
C PRO A 465 6.61 23.57 10.44
N ALA A 466 6.23 23.00 9.29
CA ALA A 466 4.84 22.71 8.93
C ALA A 466 4.24 21.62 9.84
N CYS A 467 4.99 20.57 10.11
CA CYS A 467 4.58 19.50 11.03
C CYS A 467 4.49 19.98 12.48
N GLN A 468 5.45 20.77 12.93
CA GLN A 468 5.43 21.37 14.28
C GLN A 468 4.26 22.34 14.47
N ALA A 469 3.87 23.08 13.43
CA ALA A 469 2.72 24.00 13.43
C ALA A 469 1.38 23.28 13.16
N GLY A 470 1.39 22.01 12.85
CA GLY A 470 0.21 21.21 12.53
C GLY A 470 -0.75 21.03 13.72
N PRO A 471 -1.91 20.40 13.48
CA PRO A 471 -2.84 20.06 14.55
C PRO A 471 -2.20 19.18 15.63
N LYS A 472 -2.82 19.17 16.82
CA LYS A 472 -2.35 18.30 17.91
C LYS A 472 -2.27 16.84 17.45
N ALA A 473 -1.15 16.21 17.74
CA ALA A 473 -0.91 14.82 17.41
C ALA A 473 -1.98 13.89 18.01
N ALA A 474 -2.52 13.02 17.19
CA ALA A 474 -3.52 12.02 17.59
C ALA A 474 -2.93 11.11 18.68
N GLY A 475 -3.68 10.85 19.74
CA GLY A 475 -3.20 10.12 20.91
C GLY A 475 -2.13 10.86 21.72
N GLY A 476 -1.64 12.00 21.25
CA GLY A 476 -0.47 12.69 21.80
C GLY A 476 0.86 12.07 21.36
N TYR A 477 0.83 11.16 20.40
CA TYR A 477 2.00 10.43 19.90
C TYR A 477 2.81 11.28 18.92
N ALA A 478 4.13 11.35 19.13
CA ALA A 478 5.05 12.08 18.26
C ALA A 478 5.35 11.31 16.95
N ASP A 479 5.99 11.99 16.01
CA ASP A 479 6.57 11.44 14.77
C ASP A 479 5.56 10.75 13.83
N ARG A 480 4.32 11.27 13.80
CA ARG A 480 3.24 10.80 12.91
C ARG A 480 2.67 11.93 12.06
N CYS A 481 3.54 12.86 11.64
CA CYS A 481 3.10 13.98 10.80
C CYS A 481 2.58 13.47 9.45
N GLY A 482 1.45 14.00 9.03
CA GLY A 482 0.82 13.66 7.77
C GLY A 482 -0.46 14.45 7.50
N PRO A 483 -1.04 14.32 6.29
CA PRO A 483 -0.61 13.44 5.19
C PRO A 483 0.79 13.75 4.66
N GLY A 484 1.41 12.71 4.08
CA GLY A 484 2.70 12.81 3.40
C GLY A 484 2.58 13.22 1.93
N THR A 485 3.43 12.65 1.07
CA THR A 485 3.46 12.93 -0.37
C THR A 485 2.25 12.30 -1.07
N ARG A 486 1.75 12.95 -2.14
CA ARG A 486 0.64 12.43 -2.93
C ARG A 486 1.07 11.22 -3.78
N GLN A 487 0.19 10.21 -3.84
CA GLN A 487 0.42 8.91 -4.49
C GLN A 487 -0.73 8.57 -5.44
N PRO A 488 -0.51 7.73 -6.47
CA PRO A 488 -1.60 7.23 -7.30
C PRO A 488 -2.58 6.36 -6.50
N LEU A 489 -3.86 6.46 -6.86
CA LEU A 489 -4.91 5.56 -6.38
C LEU A 489 -5.80 5.17 -7.55
N LEU A 490 -5.94 3.89 -7.84
CA LEU A 490 -6.87 3.39 -8.86
C LEU A 490 -7.88 2.44 -8.24
N VAL A 491 -9.13 2.57 -8.67
CA VAL A 491 -10.21 1.65 -8.28
C VAL A 491 -10.78 0.98 -9.52
N ILE A 492 -10.52 -0.32 -9.66
CA ILE A 492 -10.82 -1.14 -10.81
C ILE A 492 -11.91 -2.14 -10.41
N SER A 493 -13.14 -1.93 -10.91
CA SER A 493 -14.30 -2.75 -10.52
C SER A 493 -15.41 -2.65 -11.55
N PRO A 494 -16.29 -3.65 -11.65
CA PRO A 494 -17.57 -3.48 -12.35
C PRO A 494 -18.42 -2.35 -11.77
N TYR A 495 -18.13 -1.89 -10.57
CA TYR A 495 -18.84 -0.82 -9.88
C TYR A 495 -18.07 0.50 -9.84
N SER A 496 -16.84 0.58 -10.33
CA SER A 496 -16.14 1.86 -10.41
C SER A 496 -16.73 2.75 -11.52
N LYS A 497 -16.62 4.05 -11.35
CA LYS A 497 -16.90 5.02 -12.41
C LYS A 497 -15.91 4.79 -13.56
N VAL A 498 -16.33 5.11 -14.79
CA VAL A 498 -15.53 4.89 -16.00
C VAL A 498 -14.88 6.19 -16.44
N ASN A 499 -13.57 6.15 -16.75
CA ASN A 499 -12.81 7.29 -17.22
C ASN A 499 -13.08 8.55 -16.37
N SER A 500 -13.01 8.35 -15.05
CA SER A 500 -13.34 9.37 -14.07
C SER A 500 -12.17 9.65 -13.14
N VAL A 501 -12.11 10.88 -12.67
CA VAL A 501 -11.16 11.30 -11.64
C VAL A 501 -11.92 11.63 -10.37
N ASP A 502 -11.49 11.05 -9.25
CA ASP A 502 -12.03 11.35 -7.93
C ASP A 502 -11.07 12.29 -7.20
N HIS A 503 -11.53 13.52 -6.95
CA HIS A 503 -10.79 14.54 -6.24
C HIS A 503 -10.97 14.47 -4.72
N THR A 504 -11.63 13.45 -4.21
CA THR A 504 -11.76 13.24 -2.76
C THR A 504 -10.38 12.99 -2.17
N ARG A 505 -10.00 13.77 -1.16
CA ARG A 505 -8.75 13.50 -0.47
C ARG A 505 -8.83 12.16 0.25
N THR A 506 -7.97 11.24 -0.11
CA THR A 506 -7.82 9.90 0.47
C THR A 506 -6.41 9.69 0.99
N GLU A 507 -6.20 8.62 1.74
CA GLU A 507 -4.91 8.18 2.27
C GLU A 507 -4.94 6.65 2.42
N GLN A 508 -3.83 5.97 2.75
CA GLN A 508 -3.82 4.50 2.89
C GLN A 508 -4.92 4.01 3.84
N THR A 509 -5.15 4.73 4.94
CA THR A 509 -6.22 4.41 5.90
C THR A 509 -7.64 4.58 5.35
N SER A 510 -7.81 5.20 4.19
CA SER A 510 -9.11 5.21 3.49
C SER A 510 -9.49 3.82 2.97
N ILE A 511 -8.49 3.01 2.61
CA ILE A 511 -8.69 1.60 2.22
C ILE A 511 -9.14 0.79 3.44
N THR A 512 -8.43 0.93 4.57
CA THR A 512 -8.80 0.30 5.85
C THR A 512 -10.20 0.69 6.25
N ARG A 513 -10.54 1.99 6.18
CA ARG A 513 -11.90 2.47 6.47
C ARG A 513 -12.95 1.86 5.55
N PHE A 514 -12.69 1.71 4.26
CA PHE A 514 -13.61 1.05 3.33
C PHE A 514 -13.86 -0.41 3.75
N ILE A 515 -12.80 -1.14 4.13
CA ILE A 515 -12.92 -2.51 4.65
C ILE A 515 -13.83 -2.52 5.89
N GLU A 516 -13.55 -1.68 6.86
CA GLU A 516 -14.30 -1.59 8.11
C GLU A 516 -15.78 -1.29 7.89
N ASP A 517 -16.08 -0.33 7.02
CA ASP A 517 -17.44 0.09 6.72
C ASP A 517 -18.20 -0.99 5.92
N ASN A 518 -17.53 -1.63 4.94
CA ASN A 518 -18.14 -2.65 4.09
C ASN A 518 -18.47 -3.93 4.86
N TRP A 519 -17.57 -4.41 5.72
CA TRP A 519 -17.78 -5.63 6.52
C TRP A 519 -18.27 -5.35 7.94
N ARG A 520 -18.47 -4.08 8.31
CA ARG A 520 -18.99 -3.64 9.63
C ARG A 520 -18.16 -4.17 10.79
N THR A 521 -16.84 -4.12 10.64
CA THR A 521 -15.90 -4.60 11.67
C THR A 521 -15.83 -3.67 12.87
N GLY A 522 -16.15 -2.41 12.69
CA GLY A 522 -15.83 -1.31 13.63
C GLY A 522 -14.46 -0.73 13.32
N ARG A 523 -13.99 0.18 14.15
CA ARG A 523 -12.70 0.88 14.00
C ARG A 523 -11.61 0.21 14.82
N ILE A 524 -10.36 0.37 14.39
CA ILE A 524 -9.18 -0.16 15.08
C ILE A 524 -9.04 0.49 16.46
N GLY A 525 -9.26 1.79 16.56
CA GLY A 525 -9.14 2.52 17.83
C GLY A 525 -7.74 3.04 18.08
N ASP A 526 -7.43 3.36 19.34
CA ASP A 526 -6.10 3.81 19.82
C ASP A 526 -5.45 4.91 18.97
N ALA A 527 -6.24 5.92 18.61
CA ALA A 527 -5.80 7.03 17.75
C ALA A 527 -5.31 6.59 16.35
N SER A 528 -5.77 5.43 15.85
CA SER A 528 -5.66 5.05 14.44
C SER A 528 -6.27 6.13 13.54
N PHE A 529 -5.69 6.32 12.37
CA PHE A 529 -6.18 7.32 11.41
C PHE A 529 -7.40 6.87 10.60
N ASP A 530 -7.80 5.61 10.68
CA ASP A 530 -9.02 5.05 10.08
C ASP A 530 -10.29 5.86 10.44
N ALA A 531 -10.35 6.35 11.67
CA ALA A 531 -11.48 7.14 12.14
C ALA A 531 -11.62 8.51 11.46
N ARG A 532 -10.52 9.10 10.98
CA ARG A 532 -10.50 10.41 10.30
C ARG A 532 -10.45 10.32 8.78
N ALA A 533 -9.98 9.20 8.23
CA ALA A 533 -9.82 9.01 6.80
C ALA A 533 -11.14 9.22 6.04
N ASN A 534 -11.07 9.72 4.82
CA ASN A 534 -12.25 9.81 3.97
C ASN A 534 -12.57 8.44 3.33
N SER A 535 -13.80 8.30 2.82
CA SER A 535 -14.24 7.08 2.14
C SER A 535 -13.73 7.01 0.71
N LEU A 536 -13.64 5.78 0.15
CA LEU A 536 -13.40 5.54 -1.28
C LEU A 536 -14.69 5.62 -2.12
N ASP A 537 -15.83 5.97 -1.53
CA ASP A 537 -17.14 5.95 -2.22
C ASP A 537 -17.18 6.83 -3.47
N GLY A 538 -16.35 7.90 -3.52
CA GLY A 538 -16.22 8.79 -4.66
C GLY A 538 -15.81 8.09 -5.97
N ALA A 539 -15.07 6.98 -5.87
CA ALA A 539 -14.61 6.17 -7.00
C ALA A 539 -15.68 5.24 -7.58
N PHE A 540 -16.79 4.98 -6.85
CA PHE A 540 -17.79 3.99 -7.21
C PHE A 540 -19.10 4.59 -7.73
N ASP A 541 -19.82 3.83 -8.57
CA ASP A 541 -21.23 4.00 -8.90
C ASP A 541 -21.97 2.66 -8.72
N PHE A 542 -22.40 2.39 -7.51
CA PHE A 542 -23.11 1.16 -7.17
C PHE A 542 -24.52 1.07 -7.79
N ARG A 543 -25.05 2.18 -8.29
CA ARG A 543 -26.39 2.23 -8.91
C ARG A 543 -26.36 1.91 -10.40
N HIS A 544 -25.28 2.28 -11.07
CA HIS A 544 -25.12 2.10 -12.51
C HIS A 544 -23.77 1.41 -12.79
N PRO A 545 -23.64 0.12 -12.43
CA PRO A 545 -22.38 -0.61 -12.63
C PRO A 545 -22.00 -0.62 -14.11
N ASN A 546 -20.71 -0.47 -14.39
CA ASN A 546 -20.19 -0.49 -15.76
C ASN A 546 -20.23 -1.90 -16.39
N ASN A 547 -20.23 -2.94 -15.58
CA ASN A 547 -20.31 -4.36 -15.98
C ASN A 547 -19.32 -4.74 -17.09
N LYS A 548 -18.10 -4.21 -17.04
CA LYS A 548 -17.05 -4.46 -18.04
C LYS A 548 -15.93 -5.31 -17.48
N GLN A 549 -15.34 -6.09 -18.38
CA GLN A 549 -14.06 -6.73 -18.26
C GLN A 549 -13.11 -6.05 -19.25
N VAL A 550 -11.99 -5.54 -18.79
CA VAL A 550 -10.96 -4.88 -19.60
C VAL A 550 -9.66 -5.63 -19.42
N LEU A 551 -9.28 -6.43 -20.40
CA LEU A 551 -8.03 -7.19 -20.36
C LEU A 551 -6.95 -6.44 -21.12
N LEU A 552 -5.77 -6.36 -20.52
CA LEU A 552 -4.60 -5.74 -21.13
C LEU A 552 -3.66 -6.79 -21.70
N GLY A 553 -2.92 -6.42 -22.73
CA GLY A 553 -1.78 -7.15 -23.26
C GLY A 553 -0.54 -6.96 -22.38
N ALA A 554 0.50 -7.76 -22.60
CA ALA A 554 1.76 -7.66 -21.85
C ALA A 554 2.45 -6.30 -21.99
N ASP A 555 2.18 -5.56 -23.08
CA ASP A 555 2.67 -4.21 -23.32
C ASP A 555 1.80 -3.13 -22.68
N GLY A 556 0.86 -3.48 -21.81
CA GLY A 556 -0.08 -2.56 -21.18
C GLY A 556 -1.22 -2.09 -22.08
N SER A 557 -1.22 -2.39 -23.38
CA SER A 557 -2.28 -1.98 -24.31
C SER A 557 -3.58 -2.74 -24.07
N VAL A 558 -4.71 -2.13 -24.42
CA VAL A 558 -6.03 -2.76 -24.28
C VAL A 558 -6.21 -3.89 -25.28
N ALA A 559 -6.15 -5.13 -24.81
CA ALA A 559 -6.35 -6.34 -25.63
C ALA A 559 -7.84 -6.63 -25.90
N SER A 560 -8.72 -6.42 -24.91
CA SER A 560 -10.16 -6.58 -25.10
C SER A 560 -10.99 -5.85 -24.04
N VAL A 561 -12.16 -5.36 -24.48
CA VAL A 561 -13.22 -4.85 -23.59
C VAL A 561 -14.49 -5.64 -23.88
N LYS A 562 -15.05 -6.30 -22.86
CA LYS A 562 -16.24 -7.15 -22.98
C LYS A 562 -17.22 -6.87 -21.85
N PRO A 563 -18.53 -7.03 -22.08
CA PRO A 563 -19.47 -7.06 -20.97
C PRO A 563 -19.24 -8.33 -20.12
N ILE A 564 -19.45 -8.21 -18.81
CA ILE A 564 -19.47 -9.36 -17.91
C ILE A 564 -20.70 -10.20 -18.25
N SER A 565 -20.51 -11.48 -18.54
CA SER A 565 -21.60 -12.40 -18.81
C SER A 565 -22.44 -12.56 -17.53
N SER A 566 -23.70 -12.16 -17.56
CA SER A 566 -24.65 -12.47 -16.50
C SER A 566 -24.96 -13.98 -16.54
N HIS A 567 -24.14 -14.79 -15.88
CA HIS A 567 -24.56 -16.15 -15.53
C HIS A 567 -25.48 -16.06 -14.33
N GLY A 568 -26.73 -15.80 -14.62
CA GLY A 568 -27.69 -15.63 -13.56
C GLY A 568 -29.06 -16.09 -13.94
N GLY A 569 -29.39 -17.22 -13.49
CA GLY A 569 -30.64 -17.57 -12.92
C GLY A 569 -31.93 -17.20 -13.64
N GLY A 570 -32.72 -18.17 -13.89
CA GLY A 570 -34.11 -17.97 -14.15
C GLY A 570 -34.62 -18.77 -15.34
N ASN A 571 -34.60 -20.07 -15.16
CA ASN A 571 -35.54 -20.93 -15.88
C ASN A 571 -36.96 -20.54 -15.45
N SER A 572 -37.54 -19.52 -16.12
CA SER A 572 -38.98 -19.29 -16.06
C SER A 572 -39.61 -20.07 -17.19
N GLY A 573 -40.09 -21.27 -16.88
CA GLY A 573 -40.99 -22.02 -17.71
C GLY A 573 -42.23 -21.19 -18.04
N GLY A 574 -42.34 -20.80 -19.31
CA GLY A 574 -43.51 -20.28 -19.97
C GLY A 574 -44.09 -21.33 -20.88
N SER A 575 -45.00 -22.12 -20.37
CA SER A 575 -45.91 -22.98 -21.12
C SER A 575 -46.81 -22.09 -22.00
N GLY A 576 -46.80 -22.33 -23.32
CA GLY A 576 -47.76 -21.70 -24.22
C GLY A 576 -47.75 -22.42 -25.57
N GLY A 577 -48.72 -23.30 -25.73
CA GLY A 577 -48.93 -24.15 -26.91
C GLY A 577 -49.49 -23.38 -28.12
N GLY A 578 -49.34 -23.98 -29.30
CA GLY A 578 -50.11 -23.58 -30.50
C GLY A 578 -49.51 -24.02 -31.80
N LYS A 579 -49.77 -25.21 -32.18
CA LYS A 579 -50.19 -25.81 -33.48
C LYS A 579 -49.64 -25.33 -34.83
N ASN A 580 -49.17 -26.38 -35.55
CA ASN A 580 -49.43 -26.81 -36.93
C ASN A 580 -48.97 -25.95 -38.12
N GLY A 581 -48.30 -26.68 -39.03
CA GLY A 581 -48.27 -26.38 -40.45
C GLY A 581 -47.05 -26.98 -41.15
N GLY A 582 -47.26 -28.06 -41.79
CA GLY A 582 -46.51 -28.98 -42.53
C GLY A 582 -45.98 -28.50 -43.90
N GLY A 583 -45.12 -29.29 -44.49
CA GLY A 583 -44.72 -29.23 -45.90
C GLY A 583 -43.27 -29.59 -46.13
N ASN A 584 -43.02 -30.81 -46.28
CA ASN A 584 -42.48 -31.64 -47.31
C ASN A 584 -41.29 -31.12 -48.17
N GLY A 585 -40.24 -31.95 -48.25
CA GLY A 585 -39.59 -32.34 -49.49
C GLY A 585 -38.15 -31.91 -49.74
N GLY A 586 -37.27 -32.87 -49.85
CA GLY A 586 -36.16 -32.73 -50.77
C GLY A 586 -34.80 -33.24 -50.27
N SER A 587 -34.53 -34.46 -50.69
CA SER A 587 -33.28 -35.19 -50.54
C SER A 587 -32.08 -34.56 -51.24
N GLY A 588 -30.89 -34.78 -50.73
CA GLY A 588 -29.65 -34.58 -51.45
C GLY A 588 -28.44 -35.00 -50.64
N ALA A 589 -27.92 -36.18 -50.97
CA ALA A 589 -26.74 -36.79 -50.41
C ALA A 589 -25.43 -36.13 -50.87
N GLY A 590 -24.37 -36.27 -50.10
CA GLY A 590 -23.01 -36.30 -50.65
C GLY A 590 -21.89 -35.79 -49.72
N GLY A 591 -21.11 -36.74 -49.27
CA GLY A 591 -19.66 -36.62 -49.27
C GLY A 591 -18.97 -36.02 -48.03
N GLY A 592 -18.43 -36.91 -47.22
CA GLY A 592 -17.54 -36.59 -46.10
C GLY A 592 -16.17 -36.12 -46.55
N HIS A 593 -15.50 -35.53 -45.61
CA HIS A 593 -14.09 -35.80 -45.26
C HIS A 593 -13.78 -35.16 -43.92
N GLY A 594 -13.32 -35.98 -43.00
CA GLY A 594 -12.79 -35.59 -41.73
C GLY A 594 -11.44 -34.89 -41.87
N ASN A 595 -11.15 -34.05 -40.94
CA ASN A 595 -9.77 -33.78 -40.57
C ASN A 595 -9.67 -33.48 -39.06
N SER A 596 -8.76 -34.24 -38.49
CA SER A 596 -8.43 -34.38 -37.10
C SER A 596 -7.85 -33.08 -36.52
N ALA A 597 -8.22 -32.77 -35.30
CA ALA A 597 -7.51 -31.84 -34.44
C ALA A 597 -6.11 -32.39 -34.13
N SER A 598 -5.07 -31.68 -34.47
CA SER A 598 -3.72 -31.92 -33.98
C SER A 598 -3.43 -31.08 -32.74
N THR A 599 -3.38 -31.75 -31.62
CA THR A 599 -2.70 -31.34 -30.40
C THR A 599 -1.20 -31.25 -30.70
N GLN A 600 -0.62 -30.05 -30.63
CA GLN A 600 0.84 -29.89 -30.58
C GLN A 600 1.28 -29.78 -29.15
N THR A 601 1.81 -30.86 -28.61
CA THR A 601 2.74 -30.95 -27.51
C THR A 601 4.09 -30.40 -27.98
N LEU A 602 4.60 -29.36 -27.33
CA LEU A 602 5.99 -28.93 -27.51
C LEU A 602 6.88 -29.85 -26.68
N ALA A 603 7.77 -30.53 -27.39
CA ALA A 603 8.75 -31.44 -26.84
C ALA A 603 9.94 -30.70 -26.23
N GLU A 604 10.40 -31.22 -25.09
CA GLU A 604 11.72 -30.96 -24.53
C GLU A 604 12.81 -31.36 -25.52
N THR A 605 13.79 -30.49 -25.75
CA THR A 605 15.07 -30.87 -26.32
C THR A 605 16.17 -30.60 -25.32
N GLY A 606 16.64 -31.67 -24.68
CA GLY A 606 17.88 -31.70 -23.96
C GLY A 606 19.08 -31.59 -24.90
N GLY A 607 20.07 -30.80 -24.48
CA GLY A 607 21.39 -30.71 -25.11
C GLY A 607 22.47 -30.60 -24.05
N THR A 608 23.14 -31.72 -23.78
CA THR A 608 24.35 -31.83 -22.92
C THR A 608 25.57 -31.34 -23.66
N SER A 609 26.43 -30.52 -23.04
CA SER A 609 27.92 -30.54 -23.09
C SER A 609 28.58 -29.32 -22.47
N PRO A 610 29.89 -29.32 -22.17
CA PRO A 610 30.42 -29.83 -20.92
C PRO A 610 31.05 -28.71 -20.01
N VAL A 611 31.19 -29.05 -18.78
CA VAL A 611 31.77 -28.27 -17.66
C VAL A 611 33.24 -27.95 -17.92
N MET A 612 33.63 -26.67 -17.68
CA MET A 612 34.96 -26.31 -17.17
C MET A 612 34.83 -25.33 -16.00
N PRO A 613 35.56 -25.53 -14.92
CA PRO A 613 35.44 -24.71 -13.73
C PRO A 613 36.37 -23.48 -13.81
N LEU A 614 35.81 -22.31 -13.68
CA LEU A 614 36.57 -21.13 -13.30
C LEU A 614 35.93 -20.54 -12.04
N GLY A 615 36.67 -20.69 -10.95
CA GLY A 615 36.29 -20.09 -9.68
C GLY A 615 36.37 -18.56 -9.78
N ILE A 616 35.25 -17.94 -9.48
CA ILE A 616 35.19 -16.53 -9.15
C ILE A 616 34.38 -16.45 -7.86
N THR A 617 35.05 -16.01 -6.80
CA THR A 617 34.46 -15.64 -5.52
C THR A 617 33.44 -14.52 -5.76
N ALA A 618 32.18 -14.84 -5.73
CA ALA A 618 31.12 -13.83 -5.72
C ALA A 618 31.05 -13.22 -4.31
N GLY A 619 31.44 -11.97 -4.20
CA GLY A 619 31.13 -11.16 -3.05
C GLY A 619 29.64 -10.80 -3.09
N VAL A 620 28.91 -11.26 -2.09
CA VAL A 620 27.52 -10.89 -1.87
C VAL A 620 27.52 -9.40 -1.47
N LEU A 621 27.02 -8.55 -2.33
CA LEU A 621 26.67 -7.15 -2.01
C LEU A 621 25.24 -7.16 -1.48
N LEU A 622 25.10 -7.11 -0.17
CA LEU A 622 23.87 -6.72 0.51
C LEU A 622 23.68 -5.21 0.29
N VAL A 623 22.75 -4.84 -0.55
CA VAL A 623 22.23 -3.47 -0.63
C VAL A 623 20.94 -3.44 0.17
N GLY A 624 21.08 -3.41 1.50
CA GLY A 624 20.04 -2.88 2.35
C GLY A 624 20.22 -1.36 2.40
N GLY A 625 19.16 -0.57 2.19
CA GLY A 625 19.18 0.88 2.31
C GLY A 625 19.55 1.32 3.72
N GLY A 626 20.83 1.36 4.02
CA GLY A 626 21.38 1.82 5.29
C GLY A 626 22.48 2.84 5.02
N ALA A 627 22.28 4.06 5.49
CA ALA A 627 23.24 5.14 5.44
C ALA A 627 24.61 4.71 6.01
N LEU A 628 25.62 4.66 5.19
CA LEU A 628 27.00 4.39 5.57
C LEU A 628 27.56 5.55 6.40
N TYR A 629 27.68 5.33 7.71
CA TYR A 629 28.36 6.22 8.63
C TYR A 629 29.88 5.95 8.56
N LEU A 630 30.63 6.72 7.78
CA LEU A 630 32.09 6.74 7.79
C LEU A 630 32.62 7.70 8.85
N ALA A 631 32.89 7.20 10.05
CA ALA A 631 33.68 7.90 11.06
C ALA A 631 35.16 7.94 10.65
N ARG A 632 35.65 9.03 10.16
CA ARG A 632 37.05 9.31 9.89
C ARG A 632 37.77 9.63 11.21
N ARG A 633 38.47 8.66 11.79
CA ARG A 633 39.42 8.88 12.88
C ARG A 633 40.70 9.49 12.31
N GLN A 634 40.88 10.78 12.50
CA GLN A 634 42.22 11.40 12.32
C GLN A 634 43.07 11.14 13.57
N GLY A 635 44.13 10.37 13.38
CA GLY A 635 45.18 10.23 14.38
C GLY A 635 46.00 11.55 14.49
N ARG A 636 46.05 12.13 15.67
CA ARG A 636 47.03 13.14 16.03
C ARG A 636 48.29 12.43 16.49
N SER A 637 49.38 12.61 15.73
CA SER A 637 50.73 12.36 16.23
C SER A 637 51.21 13.59 16.97
N SER A 638 51.59 13.41 18.21
CA SER A 638 52.37 14.37 19.00
C SER A 638 53.81 14.38 18.50
N GLY A 639 54.32 15.54 18.15
CA GLY A 639 55.75 15.82 17.95
C GLY A 639 56.11 16.99 18.82
N THR A 640 56.97 16.71 19.80
CA THR A 640 57.66 17.70 20.67
C THR A 640 58.85 18.28 19.93
N SER A 641 59.13 19.52 20.23
CA SER A 641 60.38 20.23 20.45
C SER A 641 60.68 21.39 19.51
N GLY A 642 61.02 22.51 20.17
CA GLY A 642 61.67 23.72 19.67
C GLY A 642 61.07 24.98 20.22
#